data_7ff895c8c5d9fba9db2cf11f17763cf5
#
_entry.id   7ff895c8c5d9fba9db2cf11f17763cf5
#
_cell.length_a   1.000
_cell.length_b   1.000
_cell.length_c   1.000
_cell.angle_alpha   90.00
_cell.angle_beta   90.00
_cell.angle_gamma   90.00
#
_symmetry.space_group_name_H-M   'P 1'
#
loop_
_entity.id
_entity.type
_entity.pdbx_description
1 polymer ?
#
loop_
_entity_poly.entity_id
_entity_poly.type
_entity_poly.pdbx_seq_one_letter_code
_entity_poly.pdbx_strand_id
1 'polypeptide(L)'
;MKKNKGRVTLPSENNFLEETKDLMERWGADALRDSDGTKLDKDLKNLDAKIYTTYFVARGQNEFALQHITEAQQIFLMSDYHLAIKTELEIPFMTGYLREQLTPDYDHDPKVWWQVIDRTRNEVVDVSKWEVDSKRDVVVIKDTEPFHEYTVNFLSYMIWDPTQMYNYITNDWKDREKEIPFDVRQPHSQKFMLDTLKDFLETNPKTDVIRFTTFYYHFTLCFNDQRKEKFVDWFGYGSSVSPRALEAFEKAKGYRLTAEDFIQNGYYNSTFCMPTQTYKDYIDFQQQFVAQQAKAMVDLVHSYGKEAMMFLGDNWIGVEPYGAYFHTIGLDAVVGSVGGGMTLRLISDIPHVKYTEGRFLPYFFPDTFFEGNDDAILKEANDNWISARRALMRSPLNRIGYGGYPSLAYKFPKFVDYIAKTADEFRGIIDKIEDVKPMTKATIGIMSAWGSLRSWQNFMVAHALHYKQIYSYIGILESLSGMDVDVRFLSFDEIKSGIPSEIDVLINAGDAKTSFSGDVVWSDPAFVAMIRKWVYEGHGFIGVGEPSAFEKGGHFFQLHDVLGVDKELGFTLSTDKYFKEVLSDHFITHDLENDFNYGEAINNVYARTADTEIIKMDNENVTIAAKSFGRGRGVYLSGLPYSFENTRILYRSIFYAMNKENQMKRYFASNIHCEVNVYPRSVALLNNTHETQKTIFYDGLGKGQEITLEPSEIKWGERNEETVEWSY
;
A
#
# COMPACT_ATOMS: atom_id res chain seq x y z
N MET A 1 5.33 7.37 -41.21
CA MET A 1 5.55 7.95 -39.88
C MET A 1 6.56 7.09 -39.16
N LYS A 2 7.70 7.64 -38.68
CA LYS A 2 8.56 6.90 -37.74
C LYS A 2 7.71 6.65 -36.49
N LYS A 3 7.41 5.38 -36.21
CA LYS A 3 6.74 5.04 -34.95
C LYS A 3 7.59 5.61 -33.80
N ASN A 4 6.97 6.37 -32.93
CA ASN A 4 7.61 6.82 -31.70
C ASN A 4 8.00 5.56 -30.92
N LYS A 5 9.27 5.36 -30.63
CA LYS A 5 9.82 4.18 -29.96
C LYS A 5 10.32 4.59 -28.59
N GLY A 6 10.38 3.65 -27.67
CA GLY A 6 10.93 3.82 -26.34
C GLY A 6 9.91 3.86 -25.23
N ARG A 7 10.38 4.02 -24.00
CA ARG A 7 9.62 4.07 -22.76
C ARG A 7 8.85 2.77 -22.44
N VAL A 8 9.20 1.66 -23.06
CA VAL A 8 8.57 0.36 -22.87
C VAL A 8 9.60 -0.70 -22.57
N THR A 9 9.39 -1.43 -21.46
CA THR A 9 10.22 -2.56 -21.03
C THR A 9 9.49 -3.87 -21.28
N LEU A 10 10.13 -4.77 -22.00
CA LEU A 10 9.62 -6.09 -22.35
C LEU A 10 10.34 -7.16 -21.52
N PRO A 11 9.63 -8.08 -20.84
CA PRO A 11 10.25 -9.27 -20.29
C PRO A 11 10.65 -10.23 -21.41
N SER A 12 11.65 -11.06 -21.17
CA SER A 12 12.11 -12.06 -22.10
C SER A 12 12.06 -13.45 -21.50
N GLU A 13 11.97 -14.46 -22.39
CA GLU A 13 11.92 -15.87 -22.02
C GLU A 13 12.93 -16.65 -22.88
N ASN A 14 13.40 -17.78 -22.36
CA ASN A 14 14.29 -18.66 -23.10
C ASN A 14 13.57 -19.24 -24.33
N ASN A 15 14.31 -19.37 -25.42
CA ASN A 15 13.81 -19.91 -26.71
C ASN A 15 12.64 -19.09 -27.31
N PHE A 16 12.61 -17.77 -27.06
CA PHE A 16 11.54 -16.86 -27.51
C PHE A 16 12.13 -15.62 -28.19
N LEU A 17 13.24 -15.81 -28.93
CA LEU A 17 14.03 -14.70 -29.49
C LEU A 17 13.31 -13.96 -30.62
N GLU A 18 12.73 -14.70 -31.60
CA GLU A 18 12.12 -14.09 -32.78
C GLU A 18 10.80 -13.38 -32.40
N GLU A 19 10.02 -14.00 -31.53
CA GLU A 19 8.80 -13.39 -30.99
C GLU A 19 9.12 -12.17 -30.11
N THR A 20 10.21 -12.23 -29.35
CA THR A 20 10.68 -11.06 -28.58
C THR A 20 11.02 -9.89 -29.50
N LYS A 21 11.70 -10.15 -30.63
CA LYS A 21 12.00 -9.13 -31.64
C LYS A 21 10.73 -8.54 -32.26
N ASP A 22 9.76 -9.40 -32.60
CA ASP A 22 8.47 -8.95 -33.13
C ASP A 22 7.72 -8.06 -32.12
N LEU A 23 7.66 -8.48 -30.86
CA LEU A 23 7.04 -7.68 -29.79
C LEU A 23 7.79 -6.36 -29.55
N MET A 24 9.12 -6.35 -29.58
CA MET A 24 9.91 -5.13 -29.47
C MET A 24 9.55 -4.13 -30.58
N GLU A 25 9.43 -4.62 -31.82
CA GLU A 25 9.06 -3.75 -32.94
C GLU A 25 7.61 -3.24 -32.80
N ARG A 26 6.66 -4.13 -32.51
CA ARG A 26 5.22 -3.80 -32.42
C ARG A 26 4.90 -2.88 -31.25
N TRP A 27 5.50 -3.12 -30.07
CA TRP A 27 5.26 -2.33 -28.88
C TRP A 27 6.20 -1.12 -28.77
N GLY A 28 7.24 -1.06 -29.62
CA GLY A 28 8.25 -0.01 -29.57
C GLY A 28 9.12 -0.09 -28.31
N ALA A 29 9.38 -1.30 -27.82
CA ALA A 29 10.18 -1.50 -26.60
C ALA A 29 11.65 -1.15 -26.84
N ASP A 30 12.26 -0.47 -25.87
CA ASP A 30 13.67 -0.04 -25.87
C ASP A 30 14.46 -0.63 -24.68
N ALA A 31 13.84 -1.45 -23.88
CA ALA A 31 14.47 -2.17 -22.79
C ALA A 31 13.95 -3.62 -22.70
N LEU A 32 14.87 -4.51 -22.35
CA LEU A 32 14.59 -5.93 -22.10
C LEU A 32 14.97 -6.29 -20.67
N ARG A 33 14.16 -7.09 -20.02
CA ARG A 33 14.44 -7.62 -18.69
C ARG A 33 14.34 -9.14 -18.66
N ASP A 34 15.09 -9.77 -17.76
CA ASP A 34 14.79 -11.15 -17.37
C ASP A 34 13.47 -11.21 -16.62
N SER A 35 12.81 -12.35 -16.68
CA SER A 35 11.64 -12.66 -15.86
C SER A 35 12.07 -13.44 -14.62
N ASP A 36 11.25 -13.43 -13.58
CA ASP A 36 11.54 -14.16 -12.35
C ASP A 36 11.70 -15.66 -12.66
N GLY A 37 12.86 -16.21 -12.33
CA GLY A 37 13.21 -17.60 -12.60
C GLY A 37 13.69 -17.91 -14.01
N THR A 38 13.86 -16.92 -14.89
CA THR A 38 14.44 -17.08 -16.23
C THR A 38 15.75 -16.30 -16.36
N LYS A 39 16.63 -16.77 -17.25
CA LYS A 39 17.84 -16.01 -17.63
C LYS A 39 17.64 -15.41 -19.01
N LEU A 40 18.11 -14.18 -19.20
CA LEU A 40 18.17 -13.57 -20.52
C LEU A 40 19.00 -14.45 -21.47
N ASP A 41 18.42 -14.78 -22.62
CA ASP A 41 19.13 -15.42 -23.69
C ASP A 41 20.36 -14.60 -24.11
N LYS A 42 21.47 -15.27 -24.42
CA LYS A 42 22.72 -14.60 -24.82
C LYS A 42 22.54 -13.72 -26.06
N ASP A 43 21.67 -14.14 -26.97
CA ASP A 43 21.41 -13.40 -28.22
C ASP A 43 20.57 -12.15 -27.99
N LEU A 44 19.67 -12.14 -27.00
CA LEU A 44 18.92 -10.95 -26.61
C LEU A 44 19.80 -9.82 -26.08
N LYS A 45 20.89 -10.16 -25.38
CA LYS A 45 21.88 -9.19 -24.91
C LYS A 45 22.68 -8.49 -26.03
N ASN A 46 22.49 -8.88 -27.28
CA ASN A 46 23.12 -8.25 -28.44
C ASN A 46 22.16 -7.32 -29.23
N LEU A 47 20.89 -7.25 -28.80
CA LEU A 47 19.93 -6.34 -29.41
C LEU A 47 20.20 -4.89 -28.97
N ASP A 48 19.77 -3.93 -29.80
CA ASP A 48 19.80 -2.52 -29.49
C ASP A 48 18.70 -2.17 -28.46
N ALA A 49 18.93 -2.56 -27.23
CA ALA A 49 18.01 -2.38 -26.11
C ALA A 49 18.79 -2.27 -24.79
N LYS A 50 18.27 -1.50 -23.86
CA LYS A 50 18.78 -1.43 -22.49
C LYS A 50 18.49 -2.75 -21.77
N ILE A 51 19.48 -3.35 -21.14
CA ILE A 51 19.38 -4.67 -20.52
C ILE A 51 19.22 -4.52 -19.01
N TYR A 52 18.08 -4.99 -18.48
CA TYR A 52 17.79 -5.06 -17.06
C TYR A 52 17.96 -6.50 -16.57
N THR A 53 18.73 -6.68 -15.51
CA THR A 53 18.92 -8.01 -14.91
C THR A 53 18.48 -8.01 -13.46
N THR A 54 17.64 -8.96 -13.10
CA THR A 54 17.14 -9.13 -11.74
C THR A 54 18.23 -9.68 -10.82
N TYR A 55 18.34 -9.12 -9.65
CA TYR A 55 19.26 -9.54 -8.60
C TYR A 55 18.54 -9.70 -7.26
N PHE A 56 18.64 -10.90 -6.69
CA PHE A 56 18.14 -11.20 -5.35
C PHE A 56 19.28 -11.11 -4.34
N VAL A 57 19.10 -10.31 -3.30
CA VAL A 57 20.20 -10.01 -2.35
C VAL A 57 20.35 -11.10 -1.30
N ALA A 58 19.28 -11.41 -0.59
CA ALA A 58 19.32 -12.22 0.62
C ALA A 58 18.74 -13.63 0.45
N ARG A 59 18.55 -14.09 -0.78
CA ARG A 59 18.03 -15.44 -1.07
C ARG A 59 18.66 -16.03 -2.32
N GLY A 60 18.48 -17.34 -2.53
CA GLY A 60 19.07 -18.06 -3.67
C GLY A 60 20.56 -18.37 -3.47
N GLN A 61 21.07 -18.28 -2.25
CA GLN A 61 22.46 -18.50 -1.86
C GLN A 61 22.57 -19.59 -0.79
N ASN A 62 21.91 -20.73 -1.03
CA ASN A 62 21.74 -21.77 0.00
C ASN A 62 23.05 -22.39 0.47
N GLU A 63 24.06 -22.50 -0.38
CA GLU A 63 25.38 -23.02 0.05
C GLU A 63 25.98 -22.18 1.17
N PHE A 64 25.94 -20.85 1.01
CA PHE A 64 26.39 -19.92 2.04
C PHE A 64 25.46 -19.98 3.28
N ALA A 65 24.14 -19.92 3.07
CA ALA A 65 23.17 -19.89 4.16
C ALA A 65 23.23 -21.16 5.04
N LEU A 66 23.46 -22.33 4.45
CA LEU A 66 23.63 -23.59 5.20
C LEU A 66 24.94 -23.63 6.00
N GLN A 67 26.03 -23.05 5.46
CA GLN A 67 27.30 -22.94 6.20
C GLN A 67 27.23 -21.94 7.35
N HIS A 68 26.31 -20.98 7.28
CA HIS A 68 26.10 -19.91 8.24
C HIS A 68 24.65 -19.88 8.73
N ILE A 69 24.07 -21.02 9.07
CA ILE A 69 22.65 -21.13 9.42
C ILE A 69 22.24 -20.26 10.62
N THR A 70 23.16 -20.01 11.54
CA THR A 70 22.97 -19.12 12.68
C THR A 70 22.94 -17.62 12.29
N GLU A 71 23.21 -17.30 11.03
CA GLU A 71 23.02 -15.98 10.43
C GLU A 71 21.76 -15.88 9.58
N ALA A 72 20.87 -16.89 9.61
CA ALA A 72 19.55 -16.77 8.97
C ALA A 72 18.68 -15.69 9.63
N GLN A 73 17.73 -15.15 8.87
CA GLN A 73 16.78 -14.18 9.42
C GLN A 73 15.96 -14.80 10.55
N GLN A 74 15.58 -13.97 11.51
CA GLN A 74 14.88 -14.40 12.71
C GLN A 74 13.57 -13.60 12.92
N ILE A 75 12.66 -14.22 13.65
CA ILE A 75 11.37 -13.63 14.03
C ILE A 75 10.98 -14.04 15.44
N PHE A 76 10.33 -13.15 16.18
CA PHE A 76 9.61 -13.54 17.39
C PHE A 76 8.26 -14.16 17.05
N LEU A 77 7.95 -15.27 17.71
CA LEU A 77 6.69 -16.00 17.58
C LEU A 77 6.05 -16.17 18.95
N MET A 78 4.74 -16.34 18.97
CA MET A 78 3.96 -16.60 20.17
C MET A 78 3.30 -17.97 20.08
N SER A 79 3.37 -18.75 21.16
CA SER A 79 2.60 -19.98 21.30
C SER A 79 1.09 -19.69 21.30
N ASP A 80 0.27 -20.72 21.10
CA ASP A 80 -1.14 -20.63 21.44
C ASP A 80 -1.32 -20.32 22.93
N TYR A 81 -2.52 -19.87 23.32
CA TYR A 81 -2.91 -19.64 24.71
C TYR A 81 -3.11 -20.97 25.42
N HIS A 82 -2.51 -21.13 26.60
CA HIS A 82 -2.64 -22.33 27.41
C HIS A 82 -3.17 -21.99 28.80
N LEU A 83 -4.31 -22.59 29.16
CA LEU A 83 -4.93 -22.44 30.48
C LEU A 83 -4.23 -23.31 31.50
N ALA A 84 -3.70 -22.72 32.56
CA ALA A 84 -3.19 -23.44 33.71
C ALA A 84 -4.32 -23.95 34.57
N ILE A 85 -4.38 -25.24 34.85
CA ILE A 85 -5.33 -25.86 35.79
C ILE A 85 -4.63 -26.38 37.08
N LYS A 86 -3.32 -26.28 37.11
CA LYS A 86 -2.45 -26.64 38.24
C LYS A 86 -1.38 -25.59 38.41
N THR A 87 -0.54 -25.73 39.42
CA THR A 87 0.62 -24.86 39.69
C THR A 87 1.84 -25.13 38.79
N GLU A 88 1.74 -26.06 37.85
CA GLU A 88 2.73 -26.34 36.82
C GLU A 88 2.04 -26.47 35.47
N LEU A 89 2.64 -25.87 34.43
CA LEU A 89 2.09 -25.87 33.08
C LEU A 89 3.20 -26.17 32.07
N GLU A 90 2.96 -27.11 31.17
CA GLU A 90 3.79 -27.35 29.99
C GLU A 90 3.16 -26.71 28.75
N ILE A 91 3.93 -25.90 27.98
CA ILE A 91 3.49 -25.26 26.76
C ILE A 91 4.34 -25.78 25.59
N PRO A 92 3.78 -26.58 24.69
CA PRO A 92 4.43 -26.99 23.44
C PRO A 92 4.38 -25.83 22.44
N PHE A 93 5.32 -24.89 22.52
CA PHE A 93 5.27 -23.58 21.88
C PHE A 93 5.34 -23.62 20.35
N MET A 94 5.86 -24.69 19.75
CA MET A 94 5.89 -24.90 18.29
C MET A 94 4.61 -25.47 17.69
N THR A 95 3.59 -25.77 18.51
CA THR A 95 2.32 -26.29 18.03
C THR A 95 1.69 -25.34 17.02
N GLY A 96 1.25 -25.87 15.88
CA GLY A 96 0.61 -25.08 14.82
C GLY A 96 1.57 -24.27 13.93
N TYR A 97 2.89 -24.41 14.09
CA TYR A 97 3.87 -23.79 13.20
C TYR A 97 4.50 -24.80 12.23
N LEU A 98 4.78 -24.36 11.01
CA LEU A 98 5.44 -25.16 9.99
C LEU A 98 6.93 -25.27 10.28
N ARG A 99 7.38 -26.46 10.72
CA ARG A 99 8.79 -26.71 11.06
C ARG A 99 9.74 -26.68 9.86
N GLU A 100 9.21 -26.79 8.66
CA GLU A 100 9.98 -26.62 7.41
C GLU A 100 10.35 -25.14 7.16
N GLN A 101 9.63 -24.19 7.79
CA GLN A 101 9.89 -22.76 7.71
C GLN A 101 10.62 -22.22 8.92
N LEU A 102 10.33 -22.76 10.10
CA LEU A 102 10.66 -22.15 11.38
C LEU A 102 11.41 -23.11 12.29
N THR A 103 12.54 -22.68 12.82
CA THR A 103 13.34 -23.45 13.79
C THR A 103 13.63 -22.57 15.01
N PRO A 104 13.22 -22.99 16.23
CA PRO A 104 13.52 -22.22 17.44
C PRO A 104 15.01 -21.94 17.59
N ASP A 105 15.32 -20.75 18.06
CA ASP A 105 16.69 -20.33 18.33
C ASP A 105 17.14 -20.86 19.70
N TYR A 106 17.98 -21.88 19.67
CA TYR A 106 18.64 -22.43 20.85
C TYR A 106 20.14 -22.09 20.91
N ASP A 107 20.66 -21.36 19.92
CA ASP A 107 22.04 -20.88 19.89
C ASP A 107 22.24 -19.71 20.86
N HIS A 108 21.17 -18.96 21.09
CA HIS A 108 21.15 -17.88 22.10
C HIS A 108 20.32 -18.30 23.32
N ASP A 109 20.69 -17.79 24.49
CA ASP A 109 20.01 -18.14 25.74
C ASP A 109 18.55 -17.73 25.77
N PRO A 110 17.58 -18.69 25.80
CA PRO A 110 16.16 -18.37 25.89
C PRO A 110 15.79 -17.48 27.08
N LYS A 111 16.50 -17.60 28.20
CA LYS A 111 16.27 -16.76 29.40
C LYS A 111 16.53 -15.28 29.17
N VAL A 112 17.33 -14.96 28.15
CA VAL A 112 17.70 -13.58 27.79
C VAL A 112 16.74 -13.02 26.75
N TRP A 113 16.26 -13.84 25.79
CA TRP A 113 15.59 -13.37 24.61
C TRP A 113 14.11 -13.75 24.53
N TRP A 114 13.68 -14.80 25.24
CA TRP A 114 12.28 -15.22 25.23
C TRP A 114 11.53 -14.63 26.43
N GLN A 115 10.20 -14.67 26.36
CA GLN A 115 9.34 -14.27 27.46
C GLN A 115 8.22 -15.28 27.65
N VAL A 116 7.88 -15.57 28.90
CA VAL A 116 6.62 -16.21 29.28
C VAL A 116 5.71 -15.11 29.81
N ILE A 117 4.48 -15.05 29.34
CA ILE A 117 3.51 -14.03 29.72
C ILE A 117 2.28 -14.68 30.35
N ASP A 118 1.92 -14.25 31.55
CA ASP A 118 0.58 -14.46 32.13
C ASP A 118 -0.38 -13.49 31.43
N ARG A 119 -1.16 -13.99 30.47
CA ARG A 119 -2.08 -13.18 29.65
C ARG A 119 -3.32 -12.74 30.42
N THR A 120 -3.67 -13.43 31.50
CA THR A 120 -4.80 -13.03 32.35
C THR A 120 -4.49 -11.73 33.09
N ARG A 121 -3.24 -11.56 33.54
CA ARG A 121 -2.76 -10.32 34.18
C ARG A 121 -2.02 -9.38 33.25
N ASN A 122 -1.64 -9.87 32.10
CA ASN A 122 -0.73 -9.19 31.16
C ASN A 122 0.64 -8.85 31.81
N GLU A 123 1.21 -9.82 32.52
CA GLU A 123 2.47 -9.69 33.26
C GLU A 123 3.52 -10.70 32.77
N VAL A 124 4.76 -10.27 32.72
CA VAL A 124 5.89 -11.15 32.38
C VAL A 124 6.16 -12.07 33.57
N VAL A 125 6.22 -13.37 33.32
CA VAL A 125 6.60 -14.38 34.32
C VAL A 125 8.08 -14.31 34.56
N ASP A 126 8.50 -14.27 35.81
CA ASP A 126 9.93 -14.23 36.21
C ASP A 126 10.73 -15.40 35.59
N VAL A 127 11.87 -15.10 35.02
CA VAL A 127 12.73 -16.08 34.33
C VAL A 127 13.15 -17.30 35.16
N SER A 128 13.15 -17.18 36.48
CA SER A 128 13.44 -18.28 37.39
C SER A 128 12.28 -19.32 37.48
N LYS A 129 11.09 -18.95 37.04
CA LYS A 129 9.89 -19.80 37.16
C LYS A 129 9.63 -20.68 35.95
N TRP A 130 10.42 -20.64 34.92
CA TRP A 130 10.19 -21.46 33.72
C TRP A 130 11.52 -21.99 33.17
N GLU A 131 11.43 -23.12 32.49
CA GLU A 131 12.56 -23.81 31.84
C GLU A 131 12.17 -24.27 30.44
N VAL A 132 13.13 -24.31 29.52
CA VAL A 132 12.95 -24.79 28.15
C VAL A 132 13.49 -26.21 28.01
N ASP A 133 12.65 -27.11 27.58
CA ASP A 133 13.03 -28.45 27.11
C ASP A 133 13.19 -28.41 25.58
N SER A 134 14.40 -28.19 25.10
CA SER A 134 14.73 -28.06 23.68
C SER A 134 14.57 -29.38 22.90
N LYS A 135 14.48 -30.53 23.56
CA LYS A 135 14.26 -31.82 22.91
C LYS A 135 12.80 -32.04 22.56
N ARG A 136 11.89 -31.47 23.36
CA ARG A 136 10.46 -31.59 23.17
C ARG A 136 9.80 -30.33 22.59
N ASP A 137 10.55 -29.23 22.47
CA ASP A 137 10.05 -27.88 22.17
C ASP A 137 8.94 -27.46 23.14
N VAL A 138 9.19 -27.62 24.43
CA VAL A 138 8.25 -27.31 25.51
C VAL A 138 8.88 -26.33 26.49
N VAL A 139 8.09 -25.35 26.91
CA VAL A 139 8.39 -24.53 28.09
C VAL A 139 7.60 -25.06 29.29
N VAL A 140 8.30 -25.37 30.37
CA VAL A 140 7.70 -25.78 31.65
C VAL A 140 7.68 -24.57 32.57
N ILE A 141 6.49 -24.17 33.02
CA ILE A 141 6.30 -23.04 33.93
C ILE A 141 5.91 -23.58 35.30
N LYS A 142 6.61 -23.15 36.35
CA LYS A 142 6.34 -23.48 37.72
C LYS A 142 5.64 -22.32 38.43
N ASP A 143 4.91 -22.64 39.51
CA ASP A 143 4.15 -21.68 40.30
C ASP A 143 3.14 -20.87 39.46
N THR A 144 2.51 -21.53 38.46
CA THR A 144 1.41 -20.93 37.72
C THR A 144 0.18 -20.74 38.61
N GLU A 145 -0.58 -19.70 38.37
CA GLU A 145 -1.87 -19.53 39.00
C GLU A 145 -2.96 -20.33 38.24
N PRO A 146 -3.67 -21.23 38.90
CA PRO A 146 -4.76 -21.98 38.25
C PRO A 146 -5.81 -21.05 37.64
N PHE A 147 -6.27 -21.41 36.44
CA PHE A 147 -7.24 -20.67 35.62
C PHE A 147 -6.71 -19.37 35.02
N HIS A 148 -5.38 -19.13 35.05
CA HIS A 148 -4.76 -18.13 34.23
C HIS A 148 -4.29 -18.70 32.89
N GLU A 149 -4.32 -17.88 31.85
CA GLU A 149 -3.81 -18.22 30.53
C GLU A 149 -2.37 -17.72 30.36
N TYR A 150 -1.52 -18.55 29.78
CA TYR A 150 -0.13 -18.27 29.55
C TYR A 150 0.25 -18.44 28.10
N THR A 151 1.22 -17.66 27.61
CA THR A 151 1.87 -17.80 26.31
C THR A 151 3.38 -17.75 26.45
N VAL A 152 4.07 -18.34 25.47
CA VAL A 152 5.51 -18.24 25.30
C VAL A 152 5.79 -17.40 24.07
N ASN A 153 6.54 -16.31 24.24
CA ASN A 153 7.12 -15.55 23.14
C ASN A 153 8.54 -16.03 22.92
N PHE A 154 8.85 -16.59 21.77
CA PHE A 154 10.13 -17.22 21.50
C PHE A 154 10.73 -16.73 20.18
N LEU A 155 12.07 -16.74 20.10
CA LEU A 155 12.81 -16.38 18.89
C LEU A 155 13.01 -17.61 18.01
N SER A 156 12.83 -17.46 16.72
CA SER A 156 12.95 -18.53 15.74
C SER A 156 13.73 -18.08 14.52
N TYR A 157 14.58 -18.94 13.97
CA TYR A 157 15.14 -18.80 12.63
C TYR A 157 14.09 -19.05 11.57
N MET A 158 14.11 -18.25 10.52
CA MET A 158 13.35 -18.48 9.29
C MET A 158 14.24 -19.21 8.31
N ILE A 159 13.97 -20.50 8.09
CA ILE A 159 14.76 -21.37 7.23
C ILE A 159 14.12 -21.63 5.86
N TRP A 160 13.11 -20.84 5.53
CA TRP A 160 12.49 -20.80 4.21
C TRP A 160 12.02 -19.37 3.92
N ASP A 161 12.52 -18.79 2.81
CA ASP A 161 12.19 -17.42 2.39
C ASP A 161 10.67 -17.23 2.20
N PRO A 162 10.04 -16.23 2.82
CA PRO A 162 8.59 -16.07 2.76
C PRO A 162 8.04 -15.83 1.36
N THR A 163 8.76 -15.10 0.51
CA THR A 163 8.33 -14.82 -0.87
C THR A 163 8.42 -16.08 -1.73
N GLN A 164 9.54 -16.77 -1.65
CA GLN A 164 9.73 -18.02 -2.40
C GLN A 164 8.76 -19.10 -1.89
N MET A 165 8.55 -19.17 -0.58
CA MET A 165 7.61 -20.11 0.03
C MET A 165 6.17 -19.87 -0.41
N TYR A 166 5.72 -18.62 -0.42
CA TYR A 166 4.39 -18.26 -0.90
C TYR A 166 4.18 -18.73 -2.34
N ASN A 167 5.09 -18.34 -3.23
CA ASN A 167 5.03 -18.76 -4.64
C ASN A 167 5.18 -20.28 -4.82
N TYR A 168 6.03 -20.92 -4.02
CA TYR A 168 6.22 -22.36 -4.05
C TYR A 168 4.92 -23.13 -3.73
N ILE A 169 4.18 -22.67 -2.72
CA ILE A 169 2.93 -23.30 -2.29
C ILE A 169 1.80 -22.97 -3.27
N THR A 170 1.63 -21.71 -3.67
CA THR A 170 0.54 -21.28 -4.56
C THR A 170 0.68 -21.83 -5.98
N ASN A 171 1.91 -22.02 -6.46
CA ASN A 171 2.18 -22.57 -7.81
C ASN A 171 2.50 -24.07 -7.81
N ASP A 172 2.37 -24.75 -6.67
CA ASP A 172 2.65 -26.20 -6.51
C ASP A 172 4.05 -26.60 -7.06
N TRP A 173 5.08 -25.82 -6.73
CA TRP A 173 6.44 -26.08 -7.15
C TRP A 173 7.03 -27.27 -6.38
N LYS A 174 7.18 -28.42 -7.03
CA LYS A 174 7.66 -29.65 -6.36
C LYS A 174 9.17 -29.84 -6.44
N ASP A 175 9.80 -29.31 -7.49
CA ASP A 175 11.19 -29.63 -7.86
C ASP A 175 12.16 -28.46 -7.63
N ARG A 176 11.74 -27.40 -6.94
CA ARG A 176 12.60 -26.27 -6.61
C ARG A 176 13.17 -26.41 -5.21
N GLU A 177 14.44 -26.08 -5.07
CA GLU A 177 15.09 -25.98 -3.78
C GLU A 177 14.47 -24.86 -2.94
N LYS A 178 14.28 -25.11 -1.63
CA LYS A 178 13.81 -24.10 -0.67
C LYS A 178 14.94 -23.13 -0.36
N GLU A 179 14.69 -21.84 -0.56
CA GLU A 179 15.68 -20.80 -0.33
C GLU A 179 15.68 -20.34 1.13
N ILE A 180 16.87 -20.15 1.69
CA ILE A 180 17.06 -19.70 3.09
C ILE A 180 17.46 -18.23 3.06
N PRO A 181 16.69 -17.32 3.72
CA PRO A 181 17.06 -15.92 3.81
C PRO A 181 18.10 -15.70 4.92
N PHE A 182 19.19 -15.01 4.60
CA PHE A 182 20.20 -14.64 5.60
C PHE A 182 20.03 -13.19 6.07
N ASP A 183 20.47 -12.91 7.30
CA ASP A 183 20.42 -11.59 7.92
C ASP A 183 21.71 -10.81 7.63
N VAL A 184 21.58 -9.75 6.81
CA VAL A 184 22.73 -8.91 6.41
C VAL A 184 23.32 -8.07 7.56
N ARG A 185 22.69 -8.05 8.72
CA ARG A 185 23.29 -7.45 9.93
C ARG A 185 24.41 -8.34 10.51
N GLN A 186 24.43 -9.60 10.14
CA GLN A 186 25.48 -10.53 10.58
C GLN A 186 26.76 -10.32 9.78
N PRO A 187 27.95 -10.50 10.42
CA PRO A 187 29.23 -10.07 9.83
C PRO A 187 29.63 -10.84 8.58
N HIS A 188 29.40 -12.16 8.53
CA HIS A 188 29.72 -12.96 7.33
C HIS A 188 28.74 -12.65 6.21
N SER A 189 27.45 -12.54 6.53
CA SER A 189 26.38 -12.21 5.59
C SER A 189 26.55 -10.83 4.97
N GLN A 190 26.96 -9.83 5.76
CA GLN A 190 27.22 -8.48 5.26
C GLN A 190 28.36 -8.45 4.22
N LYS A 191 29.44 -9.15 4.52
CA LYS A 191 30.58 -9.25 3.60
C LYS A 191 30.22 -10.03 2.35
N PHE A 192 29.60 -11.19 2.52
CA PHE A 192 29.18 -12.08 1.43
C PHE A 192 28.27 -11.36 0.42
N MET A 193 27.32 -10.57 0.91
CA MET A 193 26.39 -9.79 0.08
C MET A 193 27.12 -8.88 -0.93
N LEU A 194 28.15 -8.15 -0.49
CA LEU A 194 28.91 -7.25 -1.37
C LEU A 194 29.83 -8.03 -2.31
N ASP A 195 30.51 -9.07 -1.83
CA ASP A 195 31.38 -9.92 -2.64
C ASP A 195 30.58 -10.58 -3.78
N THR A 196 29.40 -11.14 -3.45
CA THR A 196 28.52 -11.79 -4.46
C THR A 196 27.99 -10.82 -5.48
N LEU A 197 27.59 -9.60 -5.07
CA LEU A 197 27.17 -8.58 -6.02
C LEU A 197 28.32 -8.18 -6.95
N LYS A 198 29.54 -8.05 -6.43
CA LYS A 198 30.73 -7.74 -7.24
C LYS A 198 30.96 -8.83 -8.31
N ASP A 199 30.95 -10.11 -7.90
CA ASP A 199 31.11 -11.22 -8.82
C ASP A 199 30.00 -11.25 -9.90
N PHE A 200 28.76 -10.93 -9.50
CA PHE A 200 27.66 -10.78 -10.43
C PHE A 200 27.87 -9.68 -11.47
N LEU A 201 28.36 -8.51 -11.03
CA LEU A 201 28.65 -7.38 -11.93
C LEU A 201 29.77 -7.71 -12.93
N GLU A 202 30.80 -8.41 -12.49
CA GLU A 202 31.94 -8.86 -13.32
C GLU A 202 31.50 -9.92 -14.35
N THR A 203 30.60 -10.82 -13.96
CA THR A 203 30.11 -11.91 -14.84
C THR A 203 28.99 -11.46 -15.78
N ASN A 204 28.36 -10.30 -15.55
CA ASN A 204 27.29 -9.76 -16.37
C ASN A 204 27.64 -8.37 -16.96
N PRO A 205 28.72 -8.25 -17.77
CA PRO A 205 29.19 -6.95 -18.26
C PRO A 205 28.19 -6.23 -19.17
N LYS A 206 27.31 -6.96 -19.86
CA LYS A 206 26.31 -6.44 -20.80
C LYS A 206 25.02 -5.94 -20.13
N THR A 207 24.88 -6.11 -18.83
CA THR A 207 23.74 -5.56 -18.08
C THR A 207 23.93 -4.05 -17.91
N ASP A 208 22.90 -3.26 -18.21
CA ASP A 208 22.89 -1.81 -18.01
C ASP A 208 22.29 -1.42 -16.66
N VAL A 209 21.25 -2.14 -16.22
CA VAL A 209 20.51 -1.88 -14.99
C VAL A 209 20.46 -3.12 -14.13
N ILE A 210 20.91 -3.00 -12.89
CA ILE A 210 20.71 -4.02 -11.87
C ILE A 210 19.36 -3.74 -11.21
N ARG A 211 18.41 -4.67 -11.36
CA ARG A 211 17.09 -4.58 -10.77
C ARG A 211 17.04 -5.41 -9.49
N PHE A 212 17.20 -4.76 -8.36
CA PHE A 212 17.02 -5.38 -7.05
C PHE A 212 15.55 -5.74 -6.84
N THR A 213 15.26 -7.00 -6.59
CA THR A 213 13.87 -7.42 -6.32
C THR A 213 13.51 -7.22 -4.86
N THR A 214 14.47 -7.46 -3.96
CA THR A 214 14.36 -7.22 -2.52
C THR A 214 15.73 -6.80 -2.05
N PHE A 215 15.83 -5.84 -1.10
CA PHE A 215 17.14 -5.63 -0.52
C PHE A 215 17.47 -6.70 0.52
N TYR A 216 16.82 -6.71 1.67
CA TYR A 216 17.28 -7.59 2.74
C TYR A 216 16.17 -8.35 3.44
N TYR A 217 15.17 -7.65 3.96
CA TYR A 217 14.14 -8.23 4.79
C TYR A 217 12.85 -8.38 4.03
N HIS A 218 12.17 -9.48 4.29
CA HIS A 218 10.91 -9.81 3.66
C HIS A 218 9.74 -9.40 4.54
N PHE A 219 8.55 -9.36 3.96
CA PHE A 219 7.33 -9.24 4.72
C PHE A 219 7.21 -10.38 5.74
N THR A 220 6.46 -10.14 6.79
CA THR A 220 6.22 -11.14 7.82
C THR A 220 5.13 -12.12 7.36
N LEU A 221 5.50 -13.36 7.14
CA LEU A 221 4.59 -14.45 6.76
C LEU A 221 4.98 -15.72 7.49
N CYS A 222 4.02 -16.28 8.24
CA CYS A 222 4.16 -17.58 8.88
C CYS A 222 3.07 -18.53 8.44
N PHE A 223 3.44 -19.76 8.12
CA PHE A 223 2.54 -20.83 7.78
C PHE A 223 2.33 -21.78 8.95
N ASN A 224 1.17 -22.40 8.95
CA ASN A 224 0.89 -23.48 9.88
C ASN A 224 1.36 -24.84 9.35
N ASP A 225 1.23 -25.87 10.16
CA ASP A 225 1.60 -27.27 9.85
C ASP A 225 0.83 -27.86 8.66
N GLN A 226 -0.28 -27.23 8.25
CA GLN A 226 -1.06 -27.58 7.06
C GLN A 226 -0.67 -26.76 5.82
N ARG A 227 0.41 -25.97 5.90
CA ARG A 227 0.87 -25.05 4.86
C ARG A 227 -0.18 -24.00 4.45
N LYS A 228 -0.97 -23.52 5.42
CA LYS A 228 -1.86 -22.37 5.28
C LYS A 228 -1.31 -21.22 6.08
N GLU A 229 -1.61 -20.01 5.65
CA GLU A 229 -1.17 -18.79 6.31
C GLU A 229 -1.69 -18.77 7.76
N LYS A 230 -0.78 -18.75 8.72
CA LYS A 230 -1.09 -18.56 10.14
C LYS A 230 -1.24 -17.08 10.44
N PHE A 231 -0.31 -16.27 9.97
CA PHE A 231 -0.48 -14.82 9.91
C PHE A 231 0.41 -14.21 8.82
N VAL A 232 -0.01 -13.04 8.35
CA VAL A 232 0.68 -12.28 7.31
C VAL A 232 0.66 -10.80 7.68
N ASP A 233 1.82 -10.16 7.64
CA ASP A 233 1.94 -8.70 7.59
C ASP A 233 2.90 -8.33 6.47
N TRP A 234 2.34 -7.79 5.39
CA TRP A 234 3.09 -7.46 4.18
C TRP A 234 4.13 -6.35 4.38
N PHE A 235 3.99 -5.53 5.42
CA PHE A 235 4.89 -4.44 5.74
C PHE A 235 5.45 -4.53 7.16
N GLY A 236 5.33 -5.68 7.79
CA GLY A 236 5.83 -5.91 9.14
C GLY A 236 7.35 -6.06 9.19
N TYR A 237 7.93 -5.53 10.24
CA TYR A 237 9.36 -5.60 10.51
C TYR A 237 9.76 -6.85 11.32
N GLY A 238 8.83 -7.75 11.57
CA GLY A 238 9.00 -8.91 12.44
C GLY A 238 10.16 -9.84 12.01
N SER A 239 10.38 -10.00 10.70
CA SER A 239 11.43 -10.87 10.15
C SER A 239 12.84 -10.24 10.18
N SER A 240 12.99 -9.04 10.72
CA SER A 240 14.26 -8.31 10.76
C SER A 240 14.92 -8.33 12.13
N VAL A 241 14.33 -9.05 13.10
CA VAL A 241 14.87 -9.13 14.46
C VAL A 241 15.94 -10.21 14.56
N SER A 242 16.90 -9.97 15.43
CA SER A 242 17.90 -10.95 15.85
C SER A 242 18.53 -10.43 17.16
N PRO A 243 19.17 -11.27 17.99
CA PRO A 243 19.92 -10.80 19.15
C PRO A 243 20.87 -9.66 18.79
N ARG A 244 21.60 -9.80 17.69
CA ARG A 244 22.50 -8.75 17.19
C ARG A 244 21.79 -7.45 16.82
N ALA A 245 20.61 -7.53 16.23
CA ALA A 245 19.80 -6.35 15.91
C ALA A 245 19.31 -5.64 17.17
N LEU A 246 18.84 -6.41 18.16
CA LEU A 246 18.33 -5.90 19.43
C LEU A 246 19.43 -5.27 20.30
N GLU A 247 20.62 -5.88 20.36
CA GLU A 247 21.79 -5.30 21.03
C GLU A 247 22.26 -4.00 20.35
N ALA A 248 22.25 -3.96 19.02
CA ALA A 248 22.58 -2.76 18.27
C ALA A 248 21.53 -1.64 18.48
N PHE A 249 20.24 -2.01 18.57
CA PHE A 249 19.18 -1.09 18.92
C PHE A 249 19.35 -0.51 20.32
N GLU A 250 19.58 -1.38 21.33
CA GLU A 250 19.82 -0.96 22.72
C GLU A 250 20.98 0.04 22.81
N LYS A 251 22.06 -0.24 22.09
CA LYS A 251 23.22 0.67 22.02
C LYS A 251 22.87 2.01 21.36
N ALA A 252 22.02 2.00 20.34
CA ALA A 252 21.65 3.20 19.59
C ALA A 252 20.61 4.06 20.29
N LYS A 253 19.62 3.44 20.93
CA LYS A 253 18.44 4.12 21.51
C LYS A 253 18.49 4.22 23.04
N GLY A 254 19.39 3.47 23.73
CA GLY A 254 19.60 3.55 25.18
C GLY A 254 18.60 2.74 26.02
N TYR A 255 17.77 1.91 25.39
CA TYR A 255 16.84 0.99 26.07
C TYR A 255 16.69 -0.32 25.28
N ARG A 256 16.25 -1.37 25.95
CA ARG A 256 16.13 -2.70 25.38
C ARG A 256 14.71 -2.99 24.93
N LEU A 257 14.56 -3.61 23.75
CA LEU A 257 13.32 -4.21 23.29
C LEU A 257 13.22 -5.66 23.76
N THR A 258 12.01 -6.11 23.96
CA THR A 258 11.64 -7.47 24.35
C THR A 258 10.83 -8.16 23.27
N ALA A 259 10.59 -9.45 23.40
CA ALA A 259 9.75 -10.18 22.46
C ALA A 259 8.33 -9.58 22.36
N GLU A 260 7.78 -9.11 23.49
CA GLU A 260 6.42 -8.54 23.50
C GLU A 260 6.31 -7.22 22.71
N ASP A 261 7.39 -6.44 22.56
CA ASP A 261 7.40 -5.26 21.71
C ASP A 261 7.10 -5.59 20.24
N PHE A 262 7.36 -6.82 19.80
CA PHE A 262 7.05 -7.32 18.45
C PHE A 262 5.76 -8.12 18.39
N ILE A 263 5.43 -8.86 19.43
CA ILE A 263 4.25 -9.73 19.50
C ILE A 263 2.97 -8.94 19.78
N GLN A 264 3.04 -7.94 20.65
CA GLN A 264 1.91 -7.03 20.96
C GLN A 264 0.59 -7.79 21.23
N ASN A 265 0.56 -8.64 22.26
CA ASN A 265 -0.62 -9.46 22.62
C ASN A 265 -1.13 -10.38 21.48
N GLY A 266 -0.27 -10.76 20.53
CA GLY A 266 -0.63 -11.58 19.39
C GLY A 266 -1.05 -10.81 18.14
N TYR A 267 -1.01 -9.47 18.15
CA TYR A 267 -1.28 -8.65 16.96
C TYR A 267 -0.08 -8.50 16.03
N TYR A 268 1.12 -8.82 16.50
CA TYR A 268 2.38 -8.79 15.75
C TYR A 268 2.74 -7.42 15.15
N ASN A 269 2.30 -6.33 15.80
CA ASN A 269 2.49 -4.98 15.29
C ASN A 269 2.15 -4.84 13.79
N SER A 270 1.07 -5.49 13.39
CA SER A 270 0.56 -5.43 12.03
C SER A 270 0.33 -3.99 11.58
N THR A 271 0.46 -3.73 10.29
CA THR A 271 0.16 -2.44 9.67
C THR A 271 -1.25 -1.92 10.01
N PHE A 272 -2.19 -2.82 10.32
CA PHE A 272 -3.55 -2.46 10.75
C PHE A 272 -3.64 -1.94 12.18
N CYS A 273 -2.69 -2.27 13.04
CA CYS A 273 -2.69 -1.86 14.44
C CYS A 273 -2.04 -0.49 14.62
N MET A 274 -2.47 0.24 15.65
CA MET A 274 -1.75 1.43 16.09
C MET A 274 -0.35 1.02 16.54
N PRO A 275 0.72 1.52 15.92
CA PRO A 275 2.08 1.17 16.32
C PRO A 275 2.41 1.77 17.69
N THR A 276 3.07 0.96 18.53
CA THR A 276 3.65 1.46 19.78
C THR A 276 4.85 2.38 19.49
N GLN A 277 5.23 3.22 20.44
CA GLN A 277 6.41 4.09 20.27
C GLN A 277 7.70 3.28 20.15
N THR A 278 7.84 2.19 20.92
CA THR A 278 8.99 1.29 20.84
C THR A 278 9.11 0.65 19.45
N TYR A 279 8.00 0.28 18.85
CA TYR A 279 7.98 -0.27 17.50
C TYR A 279 8.30 0.78 16.42
N LYS A 280 7.81 2.02 16.56
CA LYS A 280 8.21 3.14 15.68
C LYS A 280 9.72 3.41 15.76
N ASP A 281 10.30 3.38 16.96
CA ASP A 281 11.72 3.57 17.16
C ASP A 281 12.54 2.44 16.52
N TYR A 282 12.02 1.19 16.53
CA TYR A 282 12.65 0.06 15.85
C TYR A 282 12.55 0.20 14.32
N ILE A 283 11.41 0.63 13.79
CA ILE A 283 11.24 0.92 12.35
C ILE A 283 12.27 1.96 11.90
N ASP A 284 12.39 3.09 12.61
CA ASP A 284 13.37 4.13 12.32
C ASP A 284 14.81 3.60 12.33
N PHE A 285 15.16 2.86 13.36
CA PHE A 285 16.49 2.22 13.51
C PHE A 285 16.77 1.26 12.34
N GLN A 286 15.79 0.46 11.97
CA GLN A 286 15.95 -0.55 10.91
C GLN A 286 16.02 0.10 9.53
N GLN A 287 15.22 1.11 9.26
CA GLN A 287 15.28 1.88 8.01
C GLN A 287 16.65 2.54 7.81
N GLN A 288 17.20 3.12 8.88
CA GLN A 288 18.53 3.72 8.81
C GLN A 288 19.60 2.68 8.46
N PHE A 289 19.56 1.51 9.09
CA PHE A 289 20.48 0.41 8.79
C PHE A 289 20.34 -0.08 7.35
N VAL A 290 19.12 -0.37 6.91
CA VAL A 290 18.85 -0.88 5.56
C VAL A 290 19.29 0.14 4.50
N ALA A 291 18.99 1.42 4.69
CA ALA A 291 19.41 2.47 3.77
C ALA A 291 20.94 2.55 3.63
N GLN A 292 21.69 2.40 4.74
CA GLN A 292 23.15 2.37 4.70
C GLN A 292 23.69 1.17 3.91
N GLN A 293 23.14 -0.03 4.14
CA GLN A 293 23.56 -1.24 3.43
C GLN A 293 23.18 -1.18 1.95
N ALA A 294 21.94 -0.74 1.64
CA ALA A 294 21.48 -0.56 0.29
C ALA A 294 22.32 0.45 -0.49
N LYS A 295 22.71 1.57 0.16
CA LYS A 295 23.63 2.54 -0.42
C LYS A 295 24.96 1.91 -0.82
N ALA A 296 25.55 1.08 0.02
CA ALA A 296 26.83 0.40 -0.30
C ALA A 296 26.70 -0.47 -1.56
N MET A 297 25.56 -1.16 -1.73
CA MET A 297 25.30 -1.94 -2.95
C MET A 297 25.09 -1.05 -4.17
N VAL A 298 24.33 0.02 -4.03
CA VAL A 298 24.07 0.97 -5.14
C VAL A 298 25.38 1.65 -5.56
N ASP A 299 26.21 2.09 -4.62
CA ASP A 299 27.52 2.66 -4.90
C ASP A 299 28.43 1.67 -5.67
N LEU A 300 28.38 0.38 -5.28
CA LEU A 300 29.10 -0.67 -5.99
C LEU A 300 28.60 -0.83 -7.43
N VAL A 301 27.29 -0.86 -7.67
CA VAL A 301 26.69 -0.89 -9.01
C VAL A 301 27.16 0.31 -9.84
N HIS A 302 27.11 1.52 -9.29
CA HIS A 302 27.55 2.75 -9.94
C HIS A 302 29.05 2.73 -10.29
N SER A 303 29.88 2.09 -9.45
CA SER A 303 31.33 1.96 -9.72
C SER A 303 31.65 1.16 -10.99
N TYR A 304 30.69 0.32 -11.44
CA TYR A 304 30.74 -0.41 -12.71
C TYR A 304 30.07 0.34 -13.87
N GLY A 305 29.66 1.60 -13.67
CA GLY A 305 29.00 2.41 -14.69
C GLY A 305 27.57 1.94 -15.03
N LYS A 306 26.92 1.21 -14.12
CA LYS A 306 25.57 0.66 -14.29
C LYS A 306 24.57 1.43 -13.43
N GLU A 307 23.28 1.33 -13.78
CA GLU A 307 22.19 1.89 -12.98
C GLU A 307 21.67 0.87 -11.97
N ALA A 308 21.18 1.37 -10.84
CA ALA A 308 20.52 0.60 -9.80
C ALA A 308 19.03 0.93 -9.78
N MET A 309 18.19 -0.10 -9.93
CA MET A 309 16.74 -0.02 -9.87
C MET A 309 16.21 -0.92 -8.76
N MET A 310 15.18 -0.50 -8.05
CA MET A 310 14.48 -1.36 -7.10
C MET A 310 13.09 -1.73 -7.62
N PHE A 311 12.77 -3.03 -7.58
CA PHE A 311 11.41 -3.51 -7.78
C PHE A 311 10.62 -3.41 -6.47
N LEU A 312 9.59 -2.58 -6.48
CA LEU A 312 8.65 -2.42 -5.38
C LEU A 312 7.56 -3.49 -5.49
N GLY A 313 7.91 -4.70 -5.10
CA GLY A 313 6.95 -5.78 -4.95
C GLY A 313 6.50 -5.88 -3.50
N ASP A 314 6.75 -7.04 -2.92
CA ASP A 314 6.24 -7.44 -1.62
C ASP A 314 7.14 -6.98 -0.45
N ASN A 315 8.25 -6.30 -0.73
CA ASN A 315 9.36 -6.19 0.22
C ASN A 315 9.92 -4.79 0.30
N TRP A 316 9.23 -3.93 1.02
CA TRP A 316 9.71 -2.57 1.29
C TRP A 316 10.41 -2.41 2.62
N ILE A 317 10.56 -3.50 3.35
CA ILE A 317 11.02 -3.46 4.73
C ILE A 317 12.38 -2.78 4.83
N GLY A 318 12.37 -1.58 5.40
CA GLY A 318 13.52 -0.71 5.55
C GLY A 318 13.87 0.19 4.36
N VAL A 319 13.16 0.04 3.23
CA VAL A 319 13.38 0.85 2.01
C VAL A 319 12.13 1.59 1.56
N GLU A 320 11.24 1.88 2.46
CA GLU A 320 9.99 2.58 2.16
C GLU A 320 10.27 3.87 1.39
N PRO A 321 9.73 4.02 0.16
CA PRO A 321 10.13 5.10 -0.76
C PRO A 321 9.82 6.50 -0.23
N TYR A 322 8.84 6.60 0.66
CA TYR A 322 8.43 7.85 1.29
C TYR A 322 8.99 8.01 2.70
N GLY A 323 9.83 7.08 3.14
CA GLY A 323 10.51 7.12 4.43
C GLY A 323 11.68 8.12 4.45
N ALA A 324 12.10 8.48 5.65
CA ALA A 324 13.11 9.52 5.86
C ALA A 324 14.50 9.21 5.25
N TYR A 325 14.84 7.95 5.05
CA TYR A 325 16.18 7.52 4.63
C TYR A 325 16.29 7.11 3.16
N PHE A 326 15.16 6.97 2.45
CA PHE A 326 15.16 6.49 1.06
C PHE A 326 16.07 7.31 0.13
N HIS A 327 16.06 8.63 0.27
CA HIS A 327 16.89 9.54 -0.55
C HIS A 327 18.38 9.26 -0.42
N THR A 328 18.84 8.66 0.70
CA THR A 328 20.26 8.38 0.94
C THR A 328 20.76 7.15 0.18
N ILE A 329 19.86 6.28 -0.28
CA ILE A 329 20.20 5.04 -0.99
C ILE A 329 20.83 5.35 -2.34
N GLY A 330 20.33 6.37 -3.07
CA GLY A 330 20.87 6.80 -4.36
C GLY A 330 20.41 5.93 -5.53
N LEU A 331 19.25 5.28 -5.45
CA LEU A 331 18.67 4.54 -6.57
C LEU A 331 18.42 5.43 -7.78
N ASP A 332 18.69 4.91 -8.98
CA ASP A 332 18.39 5.60 -10.23
C ASP A 332 16.91 5.49 -10.59
N ALA A 333 16.29 4.36 -10.30
CA ALA A 333 14.92 4.09 -10.68
C ALA A 333 14.19 3.16 -9.71
N VAL A 334 12.87 3.20 -9.81
CA VAL A 334 11.98 2.23 -9.18
C VAL A 334 10.99 1.68 -10.21
N VAL A 335 10.60 0.43 -10.03
CA VAL A 335 9.56 -0.22 -10.81
C VAL A 335 8.59 -0.95 -9.89
N GLY A 336 7.31 -0.91 -10.20
CA GLY A 336 6.30 -1.62 -9.43
C GLY A 336 5.10 -2.04 -10.25
N SER A 337 4.26 -2.90 -9.67
CA SER A 337 3.05 -3.38 -10.31
C SER A 337 1.95 -2.32 -10.28
N VAL A 338 1.24 -2.15 -11.40
CA VAL A 338 0.15 -1.20 -11.56
C VAL A 338 -1.14 -1.95 -11.86
N GLY A 339 -2.04 -1.95 -10.89
CA GLY A 339 -3.37 -2.54 -11.01
C GLY A 339 -4.50 -1.49 -11.12
N GLY A 340 -4.20 -0.22 -10.87
CA GLY A 340 -5.16 0.88 -10.90
C GLY A 340 -4.49 2.22 -10.65
N GLY A 341 -5.29 3.24 -10.40
CA GLY A 341 -4.80 4.60 -10.20
C GLY A 341 -4.00 4.78 -8.92
N MET A 342 -4.46 4.22 -7.82
CA MET A 342 -3.77 4.26 -6.53
C MET A 342 -2.36 3.66 -6.63
N THR A 343 -2.23 2.49 -7.26
CA THR A 343 -0.94 1.80 -7.41
C THR A 343 -0.01 2.48 -8.41
N LEU A 344 -0.56 3.16 -9.40
CA LEU A 344 0.22 4.02 -10.27
C LEU A 344 0.82 5.20 -9.48
N ARG A 345 -0.01 5.92 -8.70
CA ARG A 345 0.44 7.04 -7.86
C ARG A 345 1.49 6.63 -6.84
N LEU A 346 1.34 5.41 -6.26
CA LEU A 346 2.33 4.83 -5.37
C LEU A 346 3.74 4.87 -5.96
N ILE A 347 3.86 4.58 -7.26
CA ILE A 347 5.15 4.51 -7.96
C ILE A 347 5.51 5.87 -8.54
N SER A 348 4.59 6.55 -9.22
CA SER A 348 4.88 7.80 -9.92
C SER A 348 5.21 8.97 -8.99
N ASP A 349 4.68 8.96 -7.76
CA ASP A 349 4.95 10.01 -6.76
C ASP A 349 6.25 9.77 -5.96
N ILE A 350 6.99 8.67 -6.19
CA ILE A 350 8.22 8.37 -5.45
C ILE A 350 9.27 9.45 -5.72
N PRO A 351 9.75 10.11 -4.66
CA PRO A 351 10.77 11.15 -4.81
C PRO A 351 12.17 10.56 -4.95
N HIS A 352 13.12 11.41 -5.37
CA HIS A 352 14.57 11.13 -5.32
C HIS A 352 15.05 10.00 -6.23
N VAL A 353 14.34 9.69 -7.30
CA VAL A 353 14.76 8.79 -8.37
C VAL A 353 14.78 9.52 -9.70
N LYS A 354 15.60 9.05 -10.65
CA LYS A 354 15.69 9.67 -11.98
C LYS A 354 14.48 9.34 -12.84
N TYR A 355 13.93 8.13 -12.69
CA TYR A 355 12.75 7.69 -13.43
C TYR A 355 11.96 6.60 -12.69
N THR A 356 10.69 6.51 -13.03
CA THR A 356 9.74 5.53 -12.52
C THR A 356 9.21 4.67 -13.65
N GLU A 357 8.99 3.39 -13.39
CA GLU A 357 8.40 2.44 -14.33
C GLU A 357 7.20 1.73 -13.72
N GLY A 358 6.08 1.73 -14.40
CA GLY A 358 4.88 0.99 -14.01
C GLY A 358 4.76 -0.31 -14.79
N ARG A 359 4.70 -1.44 -14.09
CA ARG A 359 4.47 -2.74 -14.68
C ARG A 359 2.98 -3.04 -14.66
N PHE A 360 2.34 -3.05 -15.83
CA PHE A 360 0.90 -3.27 -15.91
C PHE A 360 0.51 -4.72 -15.63
N LEU A 361 -0.51 -4.89 -14.78
CA LEU A 361 -1.30 -6.11 -14.62
C LEU A 361 -2.49 -6.03 -15.61
N PRO A 362 -3.11 -7.09 -16.01
CA PRO A 362 -3.49 -8.30 -15.29
C PRO A 362 -2.53 -9.50 -15.43
N TYR A 363 -1.42 -9.35 -15.94
CA TYR A 363 -0.54 -10.36 -16.53
C TYR A 363 0.26 -11.15 -15.52
N PHE A 364 0.12 -10.84 -14.26
CA PHE A 364 0.76 -11.59 -13.18
C PHE A 364 0.08 -12.93 -12.92
N PHE A 365 -1.24 -12.99 -13.15
CA PHE A 365 -2.03 -14.21 -13.03
C PHE A 365 -2.50 -14.64 -14.41
N PRO A 366 -1.98 -15.76 -14.95
CA PRO A 366 -2.29 -16.20 -16.29
C PRO A 366 -3.66 -16.86 -16.43
N ASP A 367 -4.49 -16.89 -15.39
CA ASP A 367 -5.78 -17.58 -15.38
C ASP A 367 -6.66 -17.16 -16.55
N THR A 368 -6.78 -15.86 -16.81
CA THR A 368 -7.57 -15.33 -17.93
C THR A 368 -7.03 -15.81 -19.29
N PHE A 369 -5.69 -15.95 -19.42
CA PHE A 369 -5.10 -16.50 -20.63
C PHE A 369 -5.35 -18.01 -20.76
N PHE A 370 -5.39 -18.74 -19.67
CA PHE A 370 -5.68 -20.18 -19.67
C PHE A 370 -7.12 -20.49 -20.02
N GLU A 371 -8.05 -19.59 -19.70
CA GLU A 371 -9.45 -19.70 -20.11
C GLU A 371 -9.64 -19.55 -21.64
N GLY A 372 -8.68 -18.94 -22.33
CA GLY A 372 -8.65 -18.81 -23.78
C GLY A 372 -9.76 -17.91 -24.37
N ASN A 373 -10.30 -17.01 -23.57
CA ASN A 373 -11.35 -16.09 -23.97
C ASN A 373 -10.77 -14.71 -24.34
N ASP A 374 -10.61 -14.45 -25.63
CA ASP A 374 -10.08 -13.18 -26.17
C ASP A 374 -10.79 -11.93 -25.61
N ASP A 375 -12.12 -11.98 -25.52
CA ASP A 375 -12.91 -10.81 -25.10
C ASP A 375 -12.72 -10.52 -23.59
N ALA A 376 -12.60 -11.56 -22.77
CA ALA A 376 -12.31 -11.41 -21.34
C ALA A 376 -10.90 -10.84 -21.12
N ILE A 377 -9.90 -11.34 -21.84
CA ILE A 377 -8.52 -10.83 -21.79
C ILE A 377 -8.46 -9.35 -22.17
N LEU A 378 -9.12 -8.97 -23.27
CA LEU A 378 -9.15 -7.59 -23.73
C LEU A 378 -9.88 -6.67 -22.76
N LYS A 379 -11.00 -7.12 -22.21
CA LYS A 379 -11.77 -6.35 -21.23
C LYS A 379 -10.92 -6.08 -19.98
N GLU A 380 -10.30 -7.10 -19.42
CA GLU A 380 -9.45 -6.98 -18.24
C GLU A 380 -8.29 -6.02 -18.48
N ALA A 381 -7.61 -6.14 -19.62
CA ALA A 381 -6.52 -5.25 -20.01
C ALA A 381 -6.98 -3.79 -20.14
N ASN A 382 -8.17 -3.58 -20.74
CA ASN A 382 -8.70 -2.25 -20.92
C ASN A 382 -9.18 -1.63 -19.61
N ASP A 383 -9.86 -2.38 -18.74
CA ASP A 383 -10.26 -1.94 -17.40
C ASP A 383 -9.05 -1.46 -16.60
N ASN A 384 -7.98 -2.23 -16.65
CA ASN A 384 -6.72 -1.93 -15.98
C ASN A 384 -6.08 -0.64 -16.51
N TRP A 385 -6.02 -0.50 -17.84
CA TRP A 385 -5.45 0.70 -18.47
C TRP A 385 -6.28 1.95 -18.17
N ILE A 386 -7.59 1.89 -18.31
CA ILE A 386 -8.51 3.01 -18.02
C ILE A 386 -8.33 3.48 -16.57
N SER A 387 -8.29 2.55 -15.62
CA SER A 387 -8.10 2.86 -14.21
C SER A 387 -6.74 3.50 -13.95
N ALA A 388 -5.66 2.93 -14.50
CA ALA A 388 -4.31 3.44 -14.32
C ALA A 388 -4.10 4.81 -14.96
N ARG A 389 -4.61 5.03 -16.19
CA ARG A 389 -4.35 6.28 -16.93
C ARG A 389 -4.99 7.52 -16.28
N ARG A 390 -6.08 7.36 -15.49
CA ARG A 390 -6.65 8.46 -14.68
C ARG A 390 -5.57 9.09 -13.80
N ALA A 391 -4.83 8.25 -13.09
CA ALA A 391 -3.73 8.67 -12.24
C ALA A 391 -2.51 9.14 -13.04
N LEU A 392 -2.21 8.50 -14.17
CA LEU A 392 -1.14 8.90 -15.08
C LEU A 392 -1.28 10.36 -15.53
N MET A 393 -2.51 10.81 -15.77
CA MET A 393 -2.81 12.20 -16.13
C MET A 393 -2.48 13.18 -15.00
N ARG A 394 -2.43 12.73 -13.75
CA ARG A 394 -2.10 13.56 -12.59
C ARG A 394 -0.61 13.49 -12.20
N SER A 395 -0.05 12.30 -12.31
CA SER A 395 1.34 12.00 -11.95
C SER A 395 1.92 11.00 -12.93
N PRO A 396 2.67 11.46 -13.95
CA PRO A 396 3.14 10.61 -15.02
C PRO A 396 4.25 9.66 -14.55
N LEU A 397 4.17 8.40 -15.00
CA LEU A 397 5.31 7.48 -15.03
C LEU A 397 6.23 7.84 -16.20
N ASN A 398 7.53 7.62 -16.04
CA ASN A 398 8.47 7.83 -17.15
C ASN A 398 8.45 6.67 -18.15
N ARG A 399 8.13 5.47 -17.71
CA ARG A 399 8.14 4.24 -18.50
C ARG A 399 7.02 3.30 -18.07
N ILE A 400 6.61 2.43 -19.00
CA ILE A 400 5.74 1.28 -18.71
C ILE A 400 6.48 -0.01 -19.04
N GLY A 401 6.10 -1.08 -18.35
CA GLY A 401 6.57 -2.44 -18.58
C GLY A 401 5.43 -3.42 -18.73
N TYR A 402 5.63 -4.46 -19.52
CA TYR A 402 4.73 -5.60 -19.52
C TYR A 402 5.02 -6.51 -18.32
N GLY A 403 3.97 -6.90 -17.60
CA GLY A 403 4.10 -7.62 -16.32
C GLY A 403 4.16 -9.14 -16.43
N GLY A 404 3.64 -9.70 -17.52
CA GLY A 404 3.44 -11.16 -17.68
C GLY A 404 4.50 -11.87 -18.51
N TYR A 405 4.14 -13.10 -18.90
CA TYR A 405 4.97 -13.93 -19.77
C TYR A 405 4.60 -13.68 -21.25
N PRO A 406 5.55 -13.19 -22.08
CA PRO A 406 5.29 -12.94 -23.51
C PRO A 406 4.79 -14.17 -24.26
N SER A 407 5.27 -15.38 -23.92
CA SER A 407 4.84 -16.64 -24.53
C SER A 407 3.35 -16.96 -24.34
N LEU A 408 2.73 -16.45 -23.28
CA LEU A 408 1.29 -16.56 -23.09
C LEU A 408 0.56 -15.50 -23.95
N ALA A 409 0.96 -14.26 -23.85
CA ALA A 409 0.35 -13.13 -24.56
C ALA A 409 0.43 -13.27 -26.08
N TYR A 410 1.53 -13.78 -26.61
CA TYR A 410 1.77 -13.91 -28.04
C TYR A 410 0.77 -14.82 -28.76
N LYS A 411 0.13 -15.74 -28.03
CA LYS A 411 -0.94 -16.61 -28.54
C LYS A 411 -2.24 -15.88 -28.86
N PHE A 412 -2.36 -14.62 -28.43
CA PHE A 412 -3.57 -13.80 -28.57
C PHE A 412 -3.27 -12.53 -29.40
N PRO A 413 -3.33 -12.58 -30.74
CA PRO A 413 -2.95 -11.47 -31.61
C PRO A 413 -3.69 -10.16 -31.32
N LYS A 414 -4.99 -10.22 -30.99
CA LYS A 414 -5.79 -9.05 -30.63
C LYS A 414 -5.26 -8.36 -29.36
N PHE A 415 -4.82 -9.16 -28.39
CA PHE A 415 -4.21 -8.65 -27.15
C PHE A 415 -2.87 -7.97 -27.44
N VAL A 416 -2.02 -8.58 -28.28
CA VAL A 416 -0.74 -8.01 -28.70
C VAL A 416 -0.95 -6.66 -29.42
N ASP A 417 -1.97 -6.55 -30.29
CA ASP A 417 -2.35 -5.30 -30.95
C ASP A 417 -2.89 -4.27 -29.95
N TYR A 418 -3.65 -4.71 -28.96
CA TYR A 418 -4.15 -3.83 -27.90
C TYR A 418 -3.02 -3.21 -27.08
N ILE A 419 -2.03 -4.02 -26.64
CA ILE A 419 -0.86 -3.50 -25.91
C ILE A 419 -0.04 -2.52 -26.76
N ALA A 420 0.09 -2.78 -28.08
CA ALA A 420 0.73 -1.83 -28.99
C ALA A 420 0.03 -0.46 -29.01
N LYS A 421 -1.31 -0.45 -29.06
CA LYS A 421 -2.12 0.77 -28.98
C LYS A 421 -1.97 1.48 -27.62
N THR A 422 -1.99 0.71 -26.53
CA THR A 422 -1.79 1.23 -25.17
C THR A 422 -0.41 1.89 -25.02
N ALA A 423 0.65 1.26 -25.56
CA ALA A 423 1.99 1.82 -25.55
C ALA A 423 2.10 3.12 -26.37
N ASP A 424 1.41 3.20 -27.50
CA ASP A 424 1.35 4.42 -28.32
C ASP A 424 0.55 5.53 -27.63
N GLU A 425 -0.58 5.19 -27.00
CA GLU A 425 -1.39 6.13 -26.20
C GLU A 425 -0.58 6.66 -25.01
N PHE A 426 0.11 5.77 -24.27
CA PHE A 426 1.01 6.16 -23.17
C PHE A 426 2.04 7.20 -23.63
N ARG A 427 2.78 6.92 -24.71
CA ARG A 427 3.77 7.85 -25.25
C ARG A 427 3.13 9.18 -25.64
N GLY A 428 1.98 9.12 -26.30
CA GLY A 428 1.23 10.33 -26.69
C GLY A 428 0.76 11.18 -25.52
N ILE A 429 0.40 10.55 -24.39
CA ILE A 429 0.09 11.24 -23.15
C ILE A 429 1.36 11.89 -22.59
N ILE A 430 2.44 11.10 -22.42
CA ILE A 430 3.67 11.58 -21.80
C ILE A 430 4.28 12.73 -22.59
N ASP A 431 4.31 12.65 -23.93
CA ASP A 431 4.81 13.73 -24.79
C ASP A 431 4.05 15.07 -24.57
N LYS A 432 2.82 15.03 -24.05
CA LYS A 432 2.02 16.22 -23.75
C LYS A 432 2.16 16.71 -22.31
N ILE A 433 2.45 15.83 -21.35
CA ILE A 433 2.30 16.16 -19.92
C ILE A 433 3.56 15.92 -19.06
N GLU A 434 4.64 15.30 -19.57
CA GLU A 434 5.77 14.82 -18.74
C GLU A 434 6.35 15.89 -17.82
N ASP A 435 6.57 17.09 -18.34
CA ASP A 435 7.18 18.20 -17.60
C ASP A 435 6.14 19.22 -17.10
N VAL A 436 4.87 18.88 -17.13
CA VAL A 436 3.78 19.83 -16.88
C VAL A 436 2.94 19.38 -15.69
N LYS A 437 2.96 20.15 -14.62
CA LYS A 437 2.11 19.90 -13.45
C LYS A 437 0.66 20.28 -13.77
N PRO A 438 -0.32 19.36 -13.59
CA PRO A 438 -1.74 19.69 -13.76
C PRO A 438 -2.21 20.63 -12.65
N MET A 439 -3.24 21.42 -12.94
CA MET A 439 -3.88 22.27 -11.95
C MET A 439 -4.58 21.43 -10.88
N THR A 440 -4.52 21.93 -9.64
CA THR A 440 -5.24 21.38 -8.49
C THR A 440 -6.17 22.40 -7.89
N LYS A 441 -7.29 21.97 -7.34
CA LYS A 441 -8.31 22.85 -6.75
C LYS A 441 -8.31 22.82 -5.22
N ALA A 442 -7.71 21.80 -4.62
CA ALA A 442 -7.67 21.62 -3.17
C ALA A 442 -6.45 20.79 -2.79
N THR A 443 -6.06 20.90 -1.52
CA THR A 443 -5.08 20.01 -0.89
C THR A 443 -5.75 19.20 0.21
N ILE A 444 -5.69 17.89 0.10
CA ILE A 444 -6.34 16.92 0.98
C ILE A 444 -5.30 16.27 1.89
N GLY A 445 -5.54 16.30 3.19
CA GLY A 445 -4.75 15.58 4.18
C GLY A 445 -5.41 14.23 4.53
N ILE A 446 -4.78 13.12 4.20
CA ILE A 446 -5.20 11.77 4.61
C ILE A 446 -4.53 11.45 5.93
N MET A 447 -5.34 11.18 6.97
CA MET A 447 -4.87 10.89 8.32
C MET A 447 -4.70 9.38 8.54
N SER A 448 -3.55 8.96 9.04
CA SER A 448 -3.32 7.59 9.51
C SER A 448 -2.18 7.57 10.51
N ALA A 449 -1.95 6.45 11.21
CA ALA A 449 -0.78 6.30 12.08
C ALA A 449 0.55 6.32 11.31
N TRP A 450 0.53 5.94 10.04
CA TRP A 450 1.72 5.75 9.22
C TRP A 450 2.15 6.99 8.45
N GLY A 451 1.22 7.93 8.19
CA GLY A 451 1.50 9.13 7.41
C GLY A 451 2.18 8.82 6.07
N SER A 452 3.19 9.60 5.72
CA SER A 452 3.92 9.46 4.46
C SER A 452 4.65 8.11 4.31
N LEU A 453 4.98 7.43 5.40
CA LEU A 453 5.65 6.13 5.36
C LEU A 453 4.87 5.08 4.54
N ARG A 454 3.56 5.18 4.53
CA ARG A 454 2.65 4.29 3.79
C ARG A 454 1.78 5.06 2.81
N SER A 455 2.37 6.01 2.07
CA SER A 455 1.65 6.81 1.07
C SER A 455 1.03 5.95 -0.02
N TRP A 456 -0.16 6.35 -0.46
CA TRP A 456 -1.00 5.73 -1.50
C TRP A 456 -1.41 4.32 -1.20
N GLN A 457 -0.62 3.57 -0.42
CA GLN A 457 -0.95 2.20 -0.21
C GLN A 457 -0.17 1.53 0.92
N ASN A 458 -0.92 0.88 1.81
CA ASN A 458 -0.37 0.32 3.01
C ASN A 458 0.07 -1.15 2.92
N PHE A 459 -0.38 -1.87 1.92
CA PHE A 459 -0.19 -3.33 1.89
C PHE A 459 -0.41 -3.87 0.50
N MET A 460 0.14 -3.23 -0.51
CA MET A 460 0.03 -3.81 -1.80
C MET A 460 1.25 -4.60 -2.14
N VAL A 461 0.92 -5.76 -2.42
CA VAL A 461 1.79 -6.71 -3.05
C VAL A 461 1.05 -7.30 -4.21
N ALA A 462 1.73 -7.99 -5.09
CA ALA A 462 1.13 -8.68 -6.21
C ALA A 462 -0.03 -9.61 -5.81
N HIS A 463 -0.12 -9.99 -4.54
CA HIS A 463 -1.09 -10.91 -3.96
C HIS A 463 -1.89 -10.30 -2.82
N ALA A 464 -2.02 -8.96 -2.79
CA ALA A 464 -2.71 -8.27 -1.72
C ALA A 464 -4.14 -8.74 -1.56
N LEU A 465 -4.48 -9.11 -0.33
CA LEU A 465 -5.84 -9.36 0.06
C LEU A 465 -6.53 -8.03 0.38
N HIS A 466 -7.72 -7.84 -0.15
CA HIS A 466 -8.56 -6.72 0.21
C HIS A 466 -9.28 -7.01 1.52
N TYR A 467 -8.79 -6.43 2.61
CA TYR A 467 -9.45 -6.55 3.91
C TYR A 467 -10.63 -5.58 3.99
N LYS A 468 -11.74 -6.07 4.49
CA LYS A 468 -12.99 -5.31 4.61
C LYS A 468 -12.80 -4.00 5.39
N GLN A 469 -12.00 -4.04 6.46
CA GLN A 469 -11.73 -2.91 7.34
C GLN A 469 -11.10 -1.68 6.66
N ILE A 470 -10.59 -1.85 5.46
CA ILE A 470 -9.90 -0.79 4.72
C ILE A 470 -10.50 -0.55 3.33
N TYR A 471 -11.62 -1.19 3.01
CA TYR A 471 -12.25 -1.04 1.70
C TYR A 471 -12.51 0.43 1.35
N SER A 472 -13.07 1.18 2.30
CA SER A 472 -13.32 2.61 2.12
C SER A 472 -12.04 3.42 2.02
N TYR A 473 -10.99 3.08 2.76
CA TYR A 473 -9.69 3.73 2.66
C TYR A 473 -9.09 3.54 1.26
N ILE A 474 -9.10 2.32 0.73
CA ILE A 474 -8.67 2.03 -0.64
C ILE A 474 -9.55 2.77 -1.65
N GLY A 475 -10.86 2.77 -1.48
CA GLY A 475 -11.80 3.46 -2.36
C GLY A 475 -11.55 4.98 -2.42
N ILE A 476 -11.23 5.59 -1.28
CA ILE A 476 -10.83 7.00 -1.20
C ILE A 476 -9.53 7.23 -1.99
N LEU A 477 -8.51 6.42 -1.78
CA LEU A 477 -7.23 6.59 -2.49
C LEU A 477 -7.38 6.38 -3.99
N GLU A 478 -8.13 5.37 -4.42
CA GLU A 478 -8.39 5.14 -5.84
C GLU A 478 -9.16 6.32 -6.45
N SER A 479 -10.17 6.84 -5.77
CA SER A 479 -10.92 8.02 -6.20
C SER A 479 -10.01 9.26 -6.32
N LEU A 480 -9.21 9.55 -5.28
CA LEU A 480 -8.31 10.70 -5.26
C LEU A 480 -7.18 10.61 -6.29
N SER A 481 -6.82 9.40 -6.72
CA SER A 481 -5.69 9.20 -7.65
C SER A 481 -5.83 9.94 -8.98
N GLY A 482 -7.07 10.06 -9.48
CA GLY A 482 -7.40 10.78 -10.72
C GLY A 482 -8.01 12.18 -10.51
N MET A 483 -8.35 12.57 -9.28
CA MET A 483 -8.97 13.87 -9.00
C MET A 483 -7.99 15.04 -9.15
N ASP A 484 -8.52 16.21 -9.46
CA ASP A 484 -7.78 17.47 -9.54
C ASP A 484 -7.47 18.09 -8.17
N VAL A 485 -6.94 17.28 -7.27
CA VAL A 485 -6.53 17.64 -5.92
C VAL A 485 -5.09 17.19 -5.62
N ASP A 486 -4.40 17.92 -4.76
CA ASP A 486 -3.16 17.46 -4.15
C ASP A 486 -3.48 16.59 -2.93
N VAL A 487 -2.70 15.53 -2.70
CA VAL A 487 -2.88 14.61 -1.57
C VAL A 487 -1.63 14.60 -0.70
N ARG A 488 -1.83 14.78 0.60
CA ARG A 488 -0.81 14.68 1.64
C ARG A 488 -1.19 13.57 2.61
N PHE A 489 -0.25 12.70 2.90
CA PHE A 489 -0.42 11.66 3.92
C PHE A 489 0.21 12.15 5.21
N LEU A 490 -0.61 12.31 6.24
CA LEU A 490 -0.21 12.89 7.51
C LEU A 490 -0.38 11.88 8.64
N SER A 491 0.69 11.62 9.39
CA SER A 491 0.57 10.86 10.61
C SER A 491 -0.12 11.67 11.71
N PHE A 492 -0.73 10.99 12.67
CA PHE A 492 -1.33 11.67 13.82
C PHE A 492 -0.29 12.46 14.63
N ASP A 493 0.98 12.02 14.64
CA ASP A 493 2.06 12.73 15.34
C ASP A 493 2.46 14.02 14.60
N GLU A 494 2.49 13.99 13.27
CA GLU A 494 2.69 15.21 12.47
C GLU A 494 1.56 16.21 12.72
N ILE A 495 0.30 15.75 12.70
CA ILE A 495 -0.86 16.60 12.96
C ILE A 495 -0.81 17.20 14.37
N LYS A 496 -0.41 16.42 15.40
CA LYS A 496 -0.19 16.93 16.76
C LYS A 496 0.84 18.05 16.82
N SER A 497 1.83 18.03 15.95
CA SER A 497 2.86 19.06 15.85
C SER A 497 2.37 20.32 15.11
N GLY A 498 1.27 20.22 14.39
CA GLY A 498 0.61 21.28 13.64
C GLY A 498 0.11 20.81 12.27
N ILE A 499 -1.11 21.17 11.91
CA ILE A 499 -1.67 20.90 10.60
C ILE A 499 -1.02 21.83 9.58
N PRO A 500 -0.43 21.32 8.47
CA PRO A 500 0.16 22.18 7.46
C PRO A 500 -0.87 23.15 6.87
N SER A 501 -0.44 24.40 6.67
CA SER A 501 -1.34 25.51 6.29
C SER A 501 -1.96 25.36 4.89
N GLU A 502 -1.37 24.54 4.04
CA GLU A 502 -1.88 24.24 2.70
C GLU A 502 -3.05 23.26 2.70
N ILE A 503 -3.34 22.59 3.81
CA ILE A 503 -4.43 21.60 3.87
C ILE A 503 -5.79 22.31 3.92
N ASP A 504 -6.63 22.05 2.94
CA ASP A 504 -8.02 22.53 2.89
C ASP A 504 -8.98 21.60 3.65
N VAL A 505 -8.79 20.26 3.52
CA VAL A 505 -9.66 19.25 4.10
C VAL A 505 -8.83 18.09 4.68
N LEU A 506 -9.16 17.66 5.89
CA LEU A 506 -8.67 16.41 6.47
C LEU A 506 -9.68 15.30 6.25
N ILE A 507 -9.18 14.12 5.91
CA ILE A 507 -9.98 12.88 5.81
C ILE A 507 -9.46 11.87 6.82
N ASN A 508 -10.34 11.40 7.69
CA ASN A 508 -10.10 10.27 8.60
C ASN A 508 -11.03 9.12 8.25
N ALA A 509 -10.48 7.96 7.90
CA ALA A 509 -11.24 6.83 7.41
C ALA A 509 -10.75 5.51 7.99
N GLY A 510 -11.64 4.55 8.15
CA GLY A 510 -11.34 3.19 8.59
C GLY A 510 -12.22 2.73 9.74
N ASP A 511 -12.06 1.46 10.11
CA ASP A 511 -12.76 0.88 11.25
C ASP A 511 -12.12 1.33 12.57
N ALA A 512 -12.90 1.33 13.63
CA ALA A 512 -12.41 1.55 14.99
C ALA A 512 -11.26 0.59 15.35
N LYS A 513 -10.38 1.01 16.22
CA LYS A 513 -9.22 0.25 16.71
C LYS A 513 -8.17 -0.06 15.64
N THR A 514 -8.19 0.63 14.51
CA THR A 514 -7.18 0.48 13.46
C THR A 514 -6.23 1.68 13.40
N SER A 515 -5.06 1.47 12.82
CA SER A 515 -4.08 2.53 12.53
C SER A 515 -4.61 3.59 11.56
N PHE A 516 -5.66 3.27 10.82
CA PHE A 516 -6.31 4.16 9.85
C PHE A 516 -7.23 5.17 10.54
N SER A 517 -8.15 4.67 11.35
CA SER A 517 -9.06 5.52 12.16
C SER A 517 -8.31 6.26 13.29
N GLY A 518 -7.31 5.63 13.93
CA GLY A 518 -6.43 6.26 14.90
C GLY A 518 -6.57 5.79 16.35
N ASP A 519 -7.59 4.99 16.67
CA ASP A 519 -7.80 4.34 17.98
C ASP A 519 -7.46 5.27 19.17
N VAL A 520 -6.50 4.88 19.98
CA VAL A 520 -6.09 5.57 21.23
C VAL A 520 -5.70 7.05 21.04
N VAL A 521 -5.36 7.48 19.84
CA VAL A 521 -5.08 8.89 19.53
C VAL A 521 -6.26 9.79 19.92
N TRP A 522 -7.48 9.31 19.72
CA TRP A 522 -8.71 10.05 20.01
C TRP A 522 -9.05 10.10 21.50
N SER A 523 -8.32 9.39 22.35
CA SER A 523 -8.41 9.52 23.80
C SER A 523 -7.78 10.81 24.32
N ASP A 524 -6.92 11.47 23.53
CA ASP A 524 -6.22 12.70 23.85
C ASP A 524 -7.13 13.93 23.63
N PRO A 525 -7.59 14.60 24.70
CA PRO A 525 -8.49 15.75 24.56
C PRO A 525 -7.84 16.95 23.88
N ALA A 526 -6.52 17.09 23.96
CA ALA A 526 -5.80 18.20 23.31
C ALA A 526 -5.79 17.99 21.79
N PHE A 527 -5.60 16.76 21.33
CA PHE A 527 -5.68 16.40 19.90
C PHE A 527 -7.09 16.64 19.35
N VAL A 528 -8.12 16.18 20.05
CA VAL A 528 -9.53 16.41 19.66
C VAL A 528 -9.84 17.91 19.59
N ALA A 529 -9.44 18.67 20.62
CA ALA A 529 -9.66 20.12 20.66
C ALA A 529 -8.93 20.86 19.53
N MET A 530 -7.74 20.42 19.17
CA MET A 530 -6.97 21.01 18.07
C MET A 530 -7.70 20.84 16.73
N ILE A 531 -8.20 19.63 16.41
CA ILE A 531 -8.96 19.38 15.18
C ILE A 531 -10.26 20.19 15.17
N ARG A 532 -11.00 20.22 16.30
CA ARG A 532 -12.20 21.07 16.45
C ARG A 532 -11.92 22.51 16.14
N LYS A 533 -10.86 23.08 16.75
CA LYS A 533 -10.45 24.47 16.51
C LYS A 533 -10.14 24.71 15.04
N TRP A 534 -9.39 23.83 14.42
CA TRP A 534 -8.98 23.94 13.01
C TRP A 534 -10.20 23.96 12.06
N VAL A 535 -11.18 23.07 12.29
CA VAL A 535 -12.45 23.10 11.53
C VAL A 535 -13.23 24.36 11.84
N TYR A 536 -13.37 24.72 13.12
CA TYR A 536 -14.11 25.94 13.52
C TYR A 536 -13.57 27.22 12.85
N GLU A 537 -12.27 27.27 12.59
CA GLU A 537 -11.59 28.38 11.91
C GLU A 537 -11.80 28.42 10.39
N GLY A 538 -12.47 27.44 9.79
CA GLY A 538 -12.92 27.50 8.41
C GLY A 538 -12.44 26.38 7.48
N HIS A 539 -11.92 25.29 8.03
CA HIS A 539 -11.44 24.15 7.25
C HIS A 539 -12.46 23.00 7.22
N GLY A 540 -12.25 22.04 6.31
CA GLY A 540 -13.14 20.89 6.14
C GLY A 540 -12.64 19.62 6.84
N PHE A 541 -13.57 18.83 7.37
CA PHE A 541 -13.28 17.50 7.88
C PHE A 541 -14.24 16.47 7.31
N ILE A 542 -13.71 15.38 6.74
CA ILE A 542 -14.51 14.28 6.23
C ILE A 542 -14.17 13.01 7.02
N GLY A 543 -15.18 12.43 7.65
CA GLY A 543 -15.08 11.17 8.37
C GLY A 543 -15.75 10.04 7.60
N VAL A 544 -15.05 8.90 7.45
CA VAL A 544 -15.57 7.74 6.69
C VAL A 544 -15.45 6.47 7.50
N GLY A 545 -16.53 5.71 7.59
CA GLY A 545 -16.61 4.49 8.38
C GLY A 545 -16.81 4.79 9.88
N GLU A 546 -15.81 4.52 10.68
CA GLU A 546 -15.76 4.83 12.11
C GLU A 546 -14.65 5.88 12.40
N PRO A 547 -14.81 7.11 11.90
CA PRO A 547 -13.81 8.17 12.08
C PRO A 547 -13.77 8.63 13.53
N SER A 548 -12.60 9.06 13.99
CA SER A 548 -12.39 9.54 15.36
C SER A 548 -12.91 8.61 16.46
N ALA A 549 -12.95 7.30 16.18
CA ALA A 549 -13.56 6.30 17.03
C ALA A 549 -12.71 5.97 18.26
N PHE A 550 -13.20 6.35 19.42
CA PHE A 550 -12.69 5.96 20.74
C PHE A 550 -13.76 6.14 21.78
N GLU A 551 -14.13 5.07 22.48
CA GLU A 551 -15.19 5.12 23.49
C GLU A 551 -14.74 5.91 24.72
N LYS A 552 -15.22 7.15 24.85
CA LYS A 552 -14.91 8.03 25.96
C LYS A 552 -16.01 9.07 26.20
N GLY A 553 -16.38 9.25 27.45
CA GLY A 553 -17.34 10.30 27.85
C GLY A 553 -18.76 10.09 27.32
N GLY A 554 -19.15 8.84 27.02
CA GLY A 554 -20.45 8.52 26.45
C GLY A 554 -20.55 8.74 24.95
N HIS A 555 -19.43 9.03 24.28
CA HIS A 555 -19.32 9.21 22.84
C HIS A 555 -18.42 8.13 22.23
N PHE A 556 -18.76 7.70 21.03
CA PHE A 556 -17.92 6.82 20.23
C PHE A 556 -17.08 7.60 19.21
N PHE A 557 -17.69 8.53 18.48
CA PHE A 557 -16.97 9.47 17.62
C PHE A 557 -16.54 10.68 18.43
N GLN A 558 -15.27 10.85 18.65
CA GLN A 558 -14.76 11.99 19.47
C GLN A 558 -14.92 13.35 18.77
N LEU A 559 -15.16 13.35 17.45
CA LEU A 559 -15.54 14.54 16.67
C LEU A 559 -17.04 14.56 16.32
N HIS A 560 -17.89 13.98 17.17
CA HIS A 560 -19.35 13.94 16.98
C HIS A 560 -19.99 15.31 16.73
N ASP A 561 -19.46 16.33 17.32
CA ASP A 561 -19.93 17.72 17.17
C ASP A 561 -19.56 18.35 15.82
N VAL A 562 -18.39 17.97 15.26
CA VAL A 562 -17.94 18.34 13.91
C VAL A 562 -18.72 17.58 12.85
N LEU A 563 -18.86 16.25 13.02
CA LEU A 563 -19.52 15.34 12.07
C LEU A 563 -21.04 15.44 12.11
N GLY A 564 -21.62 15.92 13.22
CA GLY A 564 -23.05 15.95 13.44
C GLY A 564 -23.68 14.60 13.80
N VAL A 565 -22.90 13.55 13.87
CA VAL A 565 -23.34 12.18 14.18
C VAL A 565 -22.50 11.54 15.26
N ASP A 566 -23.09 10.53 15.92
CA ASP A 566 -22.39 9.65 16.87
C ASP A 566 -22.92 8.23 16.74
N LYS A 567 -22.22 7.27 17.32
CA LYS A 567 -22.63 5.87 17.38
C LYS A 567 -23.19 5.54 18.77
N GLU A 568 -24.39 4.98 18.83
CA GLU A 568 -25.02 4.58 20.09
C GLU A 568 -24.29 3.39 20.70
N LEU A 569 -23.93 3.51 21.97
CA LEU A 569 -23.19 2.50 22.72
C LEU A 569 -24.11 1.57 23.54
N GLY A 570 -25.44 1.80 23.51
CA GLY A 570 -26.42 1.00 24.23
C GLY A 570 -26.65 1.39 25.70
N PHE A 571 -25.96 2.42 26.19
CA PHE A 571 -26.09 2.91 27.56
C PHE A 571 -26.19 4.44 27.67
N THR A 572 -26.22 5.14 26.56
CA THR A 572 -26.38 6.59 26.51
C THR A 572 -27.86 6.95 26.50
N LEU A 573 -28.28 7.78 27.44
CA LEU A 573 -29.62 8.37 27.43
C LEU A 573 -29.60 9.63 26.54
N SER A 574 -29.88 9.46 25.27
CA SER A 574 -29.94 10.56 24.31
C SER A 574 -31.30 10.59 23.62
N THR A 575 -31.90 11.76 23.55
CA THR A 575 -33.06 12.02 22.71
C THR A 575 -32.65 12.45 21.29
N ASP A 576 -31.42 12.80 21.10
CA ASP A 576 -30.90 13.39 19.85
C ASP A 576 -30.93 12.37 18.70
N LYS A 577 -30.78 11.08 18.98
CA LYS A 577 -30.88 9.98 18.01
C LYS A 577 -32.25 9.86 17.32
N TYR A 578 -33.24 10.57 17.75
CA TYR A 578 -34.56 10.57 17.13
C TYR A 578 -34.72 11.58 16.00
N PHE A 579 -33.73 12.42 15.73
CA PHE A 579 -33.75 13.27 14.57
C PHE A 579 -33.59 12.43 13.29
N LYS A 580 -34.62 12.40 12.46
CA LYS A 580 -34.70 11.53 11.27
C LYS A 580 -35.15 12.26 9.99
N GLU A 581 -35.19 13.57 10.00
CA GLU A 581 -35.56 14.33 8.81
C GLU A 581 -34.42 14.21 7.77
N VAL A 582 -34.72 13.55 6.65
CA VAL A 582 -33.78 13.35 5.55
C VAL A 582 -34.04 14.41 4.49
N LEU A 583 -33.00 15.11 4.06
CA LEU A 583 -33.10 16.13 3.03
C LEU A 583 -33.40 15.49 1.67
N SER A 584 -34.37 16.03 0.94
CA SER A 584 -34.75 15.52 -0.39
C SER A 584 -33.75 15.87 -1.50
N ASP A 585 -32.96 16.93 -1.31
CA ASP A 585 -31.91 17.37 -2.21
C ASP A 585 -30.76 17.98 -1.40
N HIS A 586 -29.54 17.60 -1.71
CA HIS A 586 -28.34 18.13 -1.08
C HIS A 586 -27.19 18.21 -2.09
N PHE A 587 -26.33 19.22 -1.95
CA PHE A 587 -25.19 19.41 -2.84
C PHE A 587 -24.33 18.17 -3.02
N ILE A 588 -24.09 17.37 -1.95
CA ILE A 588 -23.24 16.17 -2.00
C ILE A 588 -23.79 15.10 -2.93
N THR A 589 -25.12 14.96 -3.05
CA THR A 589 -25.77 13.89 -3.82
C THR A 589 -26.57 14.39 -5.02
N HIS A 590 -26.54 15.69 -5.31
CA HIS A 590 -27.42 16.36 -6.27
C HIS A 590 -27.47 15.78 -7.68
N ASP A 591 -26.39 15.20 -8.19
CA ASP A 591 -26.29 14.64 -9.55
C ASP A 591 -26.22 13.10 -9.57
N LEU A 592 -26.65 12.46 -8.47
CA LEU A 592 -26.64 11.01 -8.35
C LEU A 592 -28.07 10.45 -8.28
N GLU A 593 -28.25 9.27 -8.86
CA GLU A 593 -29.45 8.47 -8.64
C GLU A 593 -29.46 7.93 -7.19
N ASN A 594 -30.65 7.63 -6.65
CA ASN A 594 -30.79 7.27 -5.24
C ASN A 594 -30.24 5.88 -4.87
N ASP A 595 -29.88 5.07 -5.86
CA ASP A 595 -29.42 3.69 -5.66
C ASP A 595 -27.95 3.53 -6.05
N PHE A 596 -27.06 3.95 -5.15
CA PHE A 596 -25.62 3.74 -5.29
C PHE A 596 -25.08 2.98 -4.07
N ASN A 597 -24.04 2.19 -4.29
CA ASN A 597 -23.41 1.37 -3.24
C ASN A 597 -22.32 2.17 -2.49
N TYR A 598 -22.64 2.63 -1.31
CA TYR A 598 -21.69 3.30 -0.40
C TYR A 598 -21.03 2.32 0.60
N GLY A 599 -21.14 1.03 0.36
CA GLY A 599 -20.65 -0.03 1.26
C GLY A 599 -21.69 -0.41 2.33
N GLU A 600 -21.25 -1.09 3.36
CA GLU A 600 -22.09 -1.43 4.49
C GLU A 600 -22.33 -0.21 5.38
N ALA A 601 -23.56 0.00 5.80
CA ALA A 601 -23.88 1.00 6.80
C ALA A 601 -23.25 0.63 8.16
N ILE A 602 -22.71 1.61 8.85
CA ILE A 602 -22.28 1.44 10.24
C ILE A 602 -23.51 1.42 11.14
N ASN A 603 -23.66 0.38 11.89
CA ASN A 603 -24.83 0.19 12.78
C ASN A 603 -24.86 1.24 13.90
N ASN A 604 -26.07 1.63 14.28
CA ASN A 604 -26.37 2.51 15.40
C ASN A 604 -25.82 3.95 15.27
N VAL A 605 -25.53 4.42 14.06
CA VAL A 605 -25.15 5.81 13.83
C VAL A 605 -26.40 6.68 13.76
N TYR A 606 -26.44 7.73 14.57
CA TYR A 606 -27.57 8.64 14.69
C TYR A 606 -27.14 10.11 14.63
N ALA A 607 -28.05 10.99 14.23
CA ALA A 607 -27.83 12.44 14.26
C ALA A 607 -27.78 12.97 15.70
N ARG A 608 -26.76 13.76 16.02
CA ARG A 608 -26.52 14.27 17.37
C ARG A 608 -27.44 15.42 17.74
N THR A 609 -27.76 16.27 16.77
CA THR A 609 -28.53 17.49 16.98
C THR A 609 -29.45 17.77 15.80
N ALA A 610 -30.48 18.60 16.00
CA ALA A 610 -31.46 18.94 14.97
C ALA A 610 -30.87 19.76 13.80
N ASP A 611 -29.69 20.39 13.97
CA ASP A 611 -28.97 21.13 12.93
C ASP A 611 -28.02 20.25 12.11
N THR A 612 -27.99 18.93 12.37
CA THR A 612 -27.31 17.97 11.50
C THR A 612 -28.13 17.77 10.22
N GLU A 613 -27.49 17.99 9.06
CA GLU A 613 -28.07 17.74 7.76
C GLU A 613 -27.98 16.24 7.44
N ILE A 614 -29.08 15.49 7.61
CA ILE A 614 -29.15 14.08 7.27
C ILE A 614 -29.44 13.98 5.78
N ILE A 615 -28.49 13.45 5.02
CA ILE A 615 -28.57 13.38 3.54
C ILE A 615 -29.06 12.00 3.10
N LYS A 616 -28.64 10.94 3.80
CA LYS A 616 -29.07 9.57 3.53
C LYS A 616 -29.11 8.72 4.81
N MET A 617 -30.07 7.81 4.85
CA MET A 617 -30.19 6.80 5.91
C MET A 617 -30.39 5.42 5.29
N ASP A 618 -29.96 4.39 6.00
CA ASP A 618 -30.26 3.00 5.71
C ASP A 618 -30.66 2.28 7.01
N ASN A 619 -31.86 1.67 7.01
CA ASN A 619 -32.39 0.93 8.17
C ASN A 619 -32.24 1.68 9.51
N GLU A 620 -32.65 2.95 9.55
CA GLU A 620 -32.50 3.87 10.69
C GLU A 620 -31.07 4.34 11.04
N ASN A 621 -30.07 3.87 10.34
CA ASN A 621 -28.70 4.35 10.50
C ASN A 621 -28.43 5.52 9.55
N VAL A 622 -27.79 6.58 10.07
CA VAL A 622 -27.33 7.68 9.23
C VAL A 622 -26.12 7.20 8.42
N THR A 623 -26.21 7.30 7.09
CA THR A 623 -25.14 6.87 6.19
C THR A 623 -24.40 8.01 5.54
N ILE A 624 -25.09 9.14 5.30
CA ILE A 624 -24.48 10.38 4.84
C ILE A 624 -25.07 11.54 5.65
N ALA A 625 -24.20 12.32 6.28
CA ALA A 625 -24.58 13.53 6.99
C ALA A 625 -23.54 14.63 6.81
N ALA A 626 -23.99 15.86 7.03
CA ALA A 626 -23.14 17.04 7.03
C ALA A 626 -23.52 17.99 8.16
N LYS A 627 -22.56 18.82 8.57
CA LYS A 627 -22.81 19.81 9.62
C LYS A 627 -21.88 21.02 9.47
N SER A 628 -22.43 22.19 9.66
CA SER A 628 -21.65 23.41 9.84
C SER A 628 -21.06 23.47 11.26
N PHE A 629 -19.78 23.78 11.39
CA PHE A 629 -19.09 23.89 12.66
C PHE A 629 -18.18 25.13 12.66
N GLY A 630 -18.68 26.22 13.26
CA GLY A 630 -18.06 27.53 13.16
C GLY A 630 -18.07 28.05 11.72
N ARG A 631 -16.90 28.34 11.15
CA ARG A 631 -16.74 28.75 9.76
C ARG A 631 -16.46 27.56 8.81
N GLY A 632 -16.13 26.40 9.36
CA GLY A 632 -15.87 25.18 8.61
C GLY A 632 -17.06 24.22 8.63
N ARG A 633 -16.87 23.04 8.05
CA ARG A 633 -17.89 22.00 7.92
C ARG A 633 -17.32 20.60 8.10
N GLY A 634 -18.13 19.73 8.69
CA GLY A 634 -17.90 18.29 8.75
C GLY A 634 -18.83 17.53 7.83
N VAL A 635 -18.33 16.42 7.27
CA VAL A 635 -19.11 15.46 6.48
C VAL A 635 -18.85 14.05 7.03
N TYR A 636 -19.91 13.29 7.21
CA TYR A 636 -19.86 11.87 7.58
C TYR A 636 -20.35 11.01 6.44
N LEU A 637 -19.62 9.94 6.16
CA LEU A 637 -19.95 8.90 5.18
C LEU A 637 -19.75 7.52 5.84
N SER A 638 -20.73 6.64 5.76
CA SER A 638 -20.61 5.30 6.37
C SER A 638 -19.61 4.41 5.66
N GLY A 639 -19.34 4.68 4.39
CA GLY A 639 -18.36 3.96 3.57
C GLY A 639 -18.17 4.63 2.21
N LEU A 640 -17.05 4.32 1.54
CA LEU A 640 -16.70 4.78 0.19
C LEU A 640 -15.88 3.71 -0.55
N PRO A 641 -16.44 2.52 -0.83
CA PRO A 641 -15.79 1.62 -1.78
C PRO A 641 -15.67 2.33 -3.14
N TYR A 642 -14.65 1.98 -3.94
CA TYR A 642 -14.45 2.64 -5.22
C TYR A 642 -15.62 2.37 -6.18
N SER A 643 -16.22 3.45 -6.66
CA SER A 643 -17.14 3.50 -7.79
C SER A 643 -17.16 4.91 -8.37
N PHE A 644 -17.76 5.12 -9.54
CA PHE A 644 -17.90 6.46 -10.11
C PHE A 644 -18.80 7.35 -9.25
N GLU A 645 -19.87 6.78 -8.71
CA GLU A 645 -20.81 7.46 -7.81
C GLU A 645 -20.12 7.89 -6.52
N ASN A 646 -19.39 6.97 -5.87
CA ASN A 646 -18.66 7.27 -4.64
C ASN A 646 -17.51 8.26 -4.88
N THR A 647 -16.85 8.20 -6.03
CA THR A 647 -15.88 9.22 -6.45
C THR A 647 -16.53 10.59 -6.55
N ARG A 648 -17.74 10.69 -7.15
CA ARG A 648 -18.50 11.93 -7.22
C ARG A 648 -18.96 12.43 -5.84
N ILE A 649 -19.40 11.53 -4.94
CA ILE A 649 -19.74 11.86 -3.55
C ILE A 649 -18.54 12.45 -2.84
N LEU A 650 -17.38 11.81 -2.92
CA LEU A 650 -16.15 12.31 -2.30
C LEU A 650 -15.76 13.67 -2.86
N TYR A 651 -15.80 13.85 -4.17
CA TYR A 651 -15.48 15.12 -4.81
C TYR A 651 -16.40 16.25 -4.34
N ARG A 652 -17.72 16.01 -4.32
CA ARG A 652 -18.69 16.98 -3.80
C ARG A 652 -18.52 17.22 -2.30
N SER A 653 -18.24 16.19 -1.52
CA SER A 653 -17.96 16.33 -0.08
C SER A 653 -16.75 17.23 0.20
N ILE A 654 -15.70 17.12 -0.61
CA ILE A 654 -14.52 17.98 -0.53
C ILE A 654 -14.90 19.45 -0.75
N PHE A 655 -15.63 19.77 -1.82
CA PHE A 655 -16.03 21.15 -2.11
C PHE A 655 -17.03 21.71 -1.08
N TYR A 656 -17.93 20.85 -0.58
CA TYR A 656 -18.85 21.22 0.49
C TYR A 656 -18.08 21.54 1.80
N ALA A 657 -17.17 20.64 2.18
CA ALA A 657 -16.37 20.82 3.40
C ALA A 657 -15.48 22.06 3.36
N MET A 658 -14.96 22.43 2.20
CA MET A 658 -14.20 23.66 1.98
C MET A 658 -15.05 24.94 1.95
N ASN A 659 -16.38 24.84 1.90
CA ASN A 659 -17.27 25.99 1.65
C ASN A 659 -17.03 26.65 0.27
N LYS A 660 -16.71 25.85 -0.76
CA LYS A 660 -16.31 26.31 -2.09
C LYS A 660 -17.14 25.64 -3.22
N GLU A 661 -18.41 25.35 -2.99
CA GLU A 661 -19.29 24.65 -3.92
C GLU A 661 -19.35 25.33 -5.29
N ASN A 662 -19.30 26.66 -5.33
CA ASN A 662 -19.32 27.44 -6.56
C ASN A 662 -18.09 27.23 -7.46
N GLN A 663 -16.99 26.76 -6.89
CA GLN A 663 -15.73 26.54 -7.61
C GLN A 663 -15.68 25.15 -8.25
N MET A 664 -16.53 24.21 -7.82
CA MET A 664 -16.56 22.86 -8.33
C MET A 664 -16.80 22.81 -9.85
N LYS A 665 -17.73 23.66 -10.35
CA LYS A 665 -18.12 23.69 -11.77
C LYS A 665 -17.12 24.39 -12.71
N ARG A 666 -15.92 24.70 -12.27
CA ARG A 666 -14.85 25.19 -13.14
C ARG A 666 -14.01 24.03 -13.62
N TYR A 667 -13.81 23.89 -14.92
CA TYR A 667 -13.15 22.74 -15.53
C TYR A 667 -13.71 21.43 -15.00
N PHE A 668 -14.96 21.17 -15.30
CA PHE A 668 -15.73 20.08 -14.71
C PHE A 668 -16.56 19.37 -15.78
N ALA A 669 -16.69 18.05 -15.66
CA ALA A 669 -17.59 17.23 -16.48
C ALA A 669 -18.83 16.82 -15.67
N SER A 670 -20.02 17.06 -16.23
CA SER A 670 -21.29 16.73 -15.56
C SER A 670 -21.49 15.21 -15.42
N ASN A 671 -21.03 14.43 -16.38
CA ASN A 671 -21.14 12.97 -16.36
C ASN A 671 -20.11 12.37 -15.41
N ILE A 672 -20.55 11.51 -14.50
CA ILE A 672 -19.70 10.87 -13.48
C ILE A 672 -18.62 9.94 -14.06
N HIS A 673 -18.82 9.46 -15.28
CA HIS A 673 -17.88 8.62 -16.01
C HIS A 673 -16.78 9.41 -16.74
N CYS A 674 -16.87 10.73 -16.70
CA CYS A 674 -15.92 11.61 -17.36
C CYS A 674 -15.08 12.40 -16.35
N GLU A 675 -13.78 12.49 -16.59
CA GLU A 675 -12.84 13.26 -15.76
C GLU A 675 -12.12 14.33 -16.57
N VAL A 676 -11.76 15.42 -15.92
CA VAL A 676 -11.08 16.58 -16.51
C VAL A 676 -9.72 16.77 -15.89
N ASN A 677 -8.69 16.87 -16.72
CA ASN A 677 -7.35 17.28 -16.31
C ASN A 677 -6.92 18.56 -17.02
N VAL A 678 -6.50 19.55 -16.26
CA VAL A 678 -6.18 20.89 -16.75
C VAL A 678 -4.69 21.15 -16.64
N TYR A 679 -4.08 21.54 -17.76
CA TYR A 679 -2.67 21.89 -17.84
C TYR A 679 -2.54 23.37 -18.25
N PRO A 680 -1.35 23.99 -18.18
CA PRO A 680 -1.18 25.40 -18.53
C PRO A 680 -1.66 25.79 -19.92
N ARG A 681 -1.58 24.89 -20.92
CA ARG A 681 -1.94 25.15 -22.33
C ARG A 681 -2.98 24.21 -22.91
N SER A 682 -3.40 23.19 -22.15
CA SER A 682 -4.33 22.18 -22.66
C SER A 682 -5.26 21.66 -21.56
N VAL A 683 -6.35 21.06 -22.01
CA VAL A 683 -7.30 20.34 -21.15
C VAL A 683 -7.50 18.97 -21.77
N ALA A 684 -7.50 17.94 -20.93
CA ALA A 684 -7.87 16.59 -21.31
C ALA A 684 -9.20 16.23 -20.67
N LEU A 685 -10.13 15.74 -21.49
CA LEU A 685 -11.41 15.19 -21.07
C LEU A 685 -11.40 13.69 -21.36
N LEU A 686 -11.57 12.89 -20.32
CA LEU A 686 -11.45 11.43 -20.37
C LEU A 686 -12.82 10.77 -20.27
N ASN A 687 -13.07 9.77 -21.10
CA ASN A 687 -14.12 8.78 -20.89
C ASN A 687 -13.52 7.53 -20.22
N ASN A 688 -13.94 7.26 -18.99
CA ASN A 688 -13.42 6.13 -18.18
C ASN A 688 -14.30 4.88 -18.29
N THR A 689 -15.01 4.71 -19.41
CA THR A 689 -15.87 3.54 -19.67
C THR A 689 -15.67 2.98 -21.08
N HIS A 690 -16.23 1.79 -21.29
CA HIS A 690 -16.26 1.11 -22.59
C HIS A 690 -17.44 1.54 -23.48
N GLU A 691 -18.17 2.55 -23.08
CA GLU A 691 -19.36 3.04 -23.76
C GLU A 691 -19.18 4.49 -24.20
N THR A 692 -19.89 4.90 -25.23
CA THR A 692 -19.97 6.31 -25.64
C THR A 692 -20.61 7.12 -24.53
N GLN A 693 -19.95 8.20 -24.09
CA GLN A 693 -20.44 9.08 -23.04
C GLN A 693 -20.79 10.47 -23.57
N LYS A 694 -21.90 11.02 -23.10
CA LYS A 694 -22.27 12.42 -23.32
C LYS A 694 -22.10 13.18 -22.03
N THR A 695 -21.45 14.32 -22.06
CA THR A 695 -21.23 15.18 -20.91
C THR A 695 -21.36 16.64 -21.25
N ILE A 696 -21.71 17.46 -20.27
CA ILE A 696 -21.52 18.90 -20.35
C ILE A 696 -20.17 19.21 -19.72
N PHE A 697 -19.24 19.66 -20.51
CA PHE A 697 -17.97 20.20 -20.03
C PHE A 697 -18.16 21.67 -19.67
N TYR A 698 -17.74 22.06 -18.49
CA TYR A 698 -17.70 23.45 -18.04
C TYR A 698 -16.25 23.94 -18.08
N ASP A 699 -16.00 25.09 -18.73
CA ASP A 699 -14.67 25.71 -18.79
C ASP A 699 -14.29 26.43 -17.47
N GLY A 700 -13.17 27.17 -17.45
CA GLY A 700 -12.74 27.93 -16.30
C GLY A 700 -13.68 29.08 -15.88
N LEU A 701 -14.50 29.57 -16.81
CA LEU A 701 -15.56 30.54 -16.55
C LEU A 701 -16.88 29.90 -16.08
N GLY A 702 -16.96 28.57 -16.11
CA GLY A 702 -18.19 27.82 -15.81
C GLY A 702 -19.18 27.79 -16.96
N LYS A 703 -18.77 28.11 -18.21
CA LYS A 703 -19.61 28.00 -19.40
C LYS A 703 -19.66 26.56 -19.86
N GLY A 704 -20.87 26.00 -20.00
CA GLY A 704 -21.11 24.64 -20.41
C GLY A 704 -21.08 24.43 -21.93
N GLN A 705 -20.51 23.33 -22.38
CA GLN A 705 -20.53 22.83 -23.76
C GLN A 705 -20.82 21.33 -23.74
N GLU A 706 -21.82 20.89 -24.57
CA GLU A 706 -22.05 19.46 -24.75
C GLU A 706 -20.93 18.82 -25.56
N ILE A 707 -20.40 17.70 -25.08
CA ILE A 707 -19.36 16.92 -25.74
C ILE A 707 -19.73 15.45 -25.68
N THR A 708 -19.53 14.76 -26.81
CA THR A 708 -19.62 13.30 -26.88
C THR A 708 -18.21 12.73 -26.99
N LEU A 709 -17.96 11.70 -26.21
CA LEU A 709 -16.70 10.95 -26.17
C LEU A 709 -16.97 9.50 -26.58
N GLU A 710 -16.15 8.99 -27.47
CA GLU A 710 -16.15 7.58 -27.83
C GLU A 710 -15.66 6.70 -26.64
N PRO A 711 -15.89 5.37 -26.70
CA PRO A 711 -15.41 4.45 -25.67
C PRO A 711 -13.91 4.64 -25.38
N SER A 712 -13.57 4.86 -24.11
CA SER A 712 -12.19 5.06 -23.64
C SER A 712 -11.45 6.25 -24.29
N GLU A 713 -12.13 7.20 -24.89
CA GLU A 713 -11.51 8.36 -25.55
C GLU A 713 -10.86 9.32 -24.54
N ILE A 714 -9.69 9.87 -24.90
CA ILE A 714 -9.12 11.09 -24.34
C ILE A 714 -9.22 12.19 -25.38
N LYS A 715 -10.09 13.17 -25.14
CA LYS A 715 -10.23 14.33 -26.00
C LYS A 715 -9.38 15.49 -25.44
N TRP A 716 -8.52 16.04 -26.30
CA TRP A 716 -7.68 17.16 -25.95
C TRP A 716 -8.24 18.48 -26.52
N GLY A 717 -8.23 19.52 -25.67
CA GLY A 717 -8.57 20.89 -26.06
C GLY A 717 -7.41 21.84 -25.78
N GLU A 718 -7.30 22.90 -26.56
CA GLU A 718 -6.38 24.01 -26.30
C GLU A 718 -6.99 24.94 -25.25
N ARG A 719 -6.22 25.29 -24.24
CA ARG A 719 -6.60 26.21 -23.20
C ARG A 719 -6.16 27.61 -23.51
N ASN A 720 -7.10 28.53 -23.65
CA ASN A 720 -6.87 29.96 -23.84
C ASN A 720 -7.37 30.70 -22.60
N GLU A 721 -6.47 31.01 -21.65
CA GLU A 721 -6.80 31.53 -20.32
C GLU A 721 -7.76 30.61 -19.57
N GLU A 722 -9.06 30.96 -19.50
CA GLU A 722 -10.09 30.18 -18.82
C GLU A 722 -11.06 29.46 -19.78
N THR A 723 -10.95 29.70 -21.09
CA THR A 723 -11.75 29.02 -22.12
C THR A 723 -11.01 27.83 -22.73
N VAL A 724 -11.77 26.93 -23.37
CA VAL A 724 -11.20 25.72 -24.00
C VAL A 724 -11.74 25.59 -25.43
N GLU A 725 -10.83 25.44 -26.40
CA GLU A 725 -11.16 25.11 -27.79
C GLU A 725 -10.84 23.63 -28.05
N TRP A 726 -11.85 22.86 -28.42
CA TRP A 726 -11.70 21.43 -28.69
C TRP A 726 -11.29 21.18 -30.13
N SER A 727 -10.22 20.42 -30.34
CA SER A 727 -9.87 19.90 -31.66
C SER A 727 -10.90 18.84 -32.08
N TYR A 728 -11.46 19.05 -33.29
CA TYR A 728 -12.43 18.12 -33.91
C TYR A 728 -11.73 16.91 -34.53
#